data_7e609011840cef8f3d2fe63abdb614c1
#
_entry.id   7e609011840cef8f3d2fe63abdb614c1
#
_cell.length_a   1.000
_cell.length_b   1.000
_cell.length_c   1.000
_cell.angle_alpha   90.00
_cell.angle_beta   90.00
_cell.angle_gamma   90.00
#
_symmetry.space_group_name_H-M   'P 1'
#
loop_
_entity.id
_entity.type
_entity.pdbx_description
1 polymer ?
#
loop_
_entity_poly.entity_id
_entity_poly.type
_entity_poly.pdbx_seq_one_letter_code
_entity_poly.pdbx_strand_id
1 'polypeptide(L)'
;MGQAPEAATAPESGPAVSGPWAVPAPGDAPTAVDAGRELGALTSLQVLRALDSGPRGLTDAVADARLRECGENTLPARRSVPWVVRFLRSVRDPFTAVLLCLGLVSALVASWGTASVITALAVVSCVLRSTGEHRADRSMAALRELVATTATVLRRTGDDAAPVAREVPVDQLVPGDVIRLGPGDLVPADVRLLRAVGMSVNQAVLTGESAAVAKYAVDVPETPGGDAFEQAQLCFQGSSIASGSGSAVVVATGARTRFAAGQGAVGPRGPSSFDRSVQGISWILIRFMLLTPPLVLMANAALRGRGLETLPFAVAVAVGLTPEMLPVIVTSCLARGASLLARQHGVIVKRLPALHDLGALEVLCLDKTGTLTQDLPRVDRALDAEGRDDREVLHWAAVNAWWALQLADLPAPEVLDEALLDASDGEEFLPYDGIAALPFDPVRRIATAVVRGPGRLGVDTLVVKGAVENVLERCALDDAERERLLASAAVLARDSARLLAVATAERPARKRAYTVADERGLTFRGFVTLRDALVPSAAAALSALAGTGVAVKVVTGDHPGTAARVCQDLGLDPGKVLTARDIDALTDAELVDVGRHTVVFARCTPEHKARVVRALRADGRVCGFLGDGVNDLPALYAADVGICPRDAVDVAREGADVVLTEHAKDLSAVEHALAAGRHSSGNIATYLRITLSSNLGNVIAMLGAGLLLPFLPMLPVQVLVQNLCFDAAQLAFAYDRPSAGVLKRPSALRAPDFLRFITGFGALNAVADLATFAVLAYAVHGPGGPDSETVFHSGWFVENLLTQSLVMLLLRTGRRAAEDGRTSPVRWAAGALAAVGLLLPVSPLGPLLGMAALPGFSYPLLLVVLGLYAVGLAAARRRYDSRCTRPW
;
A
#
# COMPACT_ATOMS: atom_id res chain seq x y z
N MET A 1 -34.80 60.81 -17.95
CA MET A 1 -34.73 61.24 -16.57
C MET A 1 -34.89 59.97 -15.74
N GLY A 2 -33.80 59.51 -15.14
CA GLY A 2 -33.77 58.29 -14.32
C GLY A 2 -32.32 58.07 -13.89
N GLN A 3 -31.94 58.48 -12.71
CA GLN A 3 -30.59 58.48 -12.16
C GLN A 3 -30.10 57.06 -11.95
N ALA A 4 -28.86 56.80 -12.29
CA ALA A 4 -28.11 55.63 -11.87
C ALA A 4 -27.68 55.79 -10.39
N PRO A 5 -27.66 54.71 -9.58
CA PRO A 5 -27.11 54.77 -8.21
C PRO A 5 -25.56 54.74 -8.21
N GLU A 6 -25.01 55.57 -7.32
CA GLU A 6 -23.61 55.70 -7.00
C GLU A 6 -22.90 54.40 -6.64
N ALA A 7 -21.68 54.28 -7.13
CA ALA A 7 -20.74 53.22 -6.76
C ALA A 7 -20.34 53.41 -5.27
N ALA A 8 -20.62 52.39 -4.46
CA ALA A 8 -20.10 52.28 -3.11
C ALA A 8 -18.57 52.11 -3.15
N THR A 9 -17.86 53.03 -2.55
CA THR A 9 -16.41 52.97 -2.31
C THR A 9 -16.06 51.75 -1.44
N ALA A 10 -15.15 50.95 -1.90
CA ALA A 10 -14.51 49.89 -1.12
C ALA A 10 -13.79 50.46 0.11
N PRO A 11 -13.84 49.82 1.29
CA PRO A 11 -13.06 50.24 2.43
C PRO A 11 -11.56 50.10 2.16
N GLU A 12 -10.81 51.14 2.49
CA GLU A 12 -9.34 51.14 2.45
C GLU A 12 -8.76 49.99 3.27
N SER A 13 -7.92 49.16 2.63
CA SER A 13 -7.15 48.11 3.28
C SER A 13 -6.16 48.74 4.24
N GLY A 14 -6.40 48.60 5.55
CA GLY A 14 -5.41 48.90 6.60
C GLY A 14 -4.13 48.06 6.38
N PRO A 15 -3.00 48.50 6.92
CA PRO A 15 -1.73 47.81 6.71
C PRO A 15 -1.81 46.39 7.21
N ALA A 16 -1.52 45.41 6.31
CA ALA A 16 -1.42 44.01 6.64
C ALA A 16 -0.30 43.82 7.68
N VAL A 17 -0.68 43.41 8.88
CA VAL A 17 0.27 42.97 9.91
C VAL A 17 0.83 41.63 9.46
N SER A 18 2.03 41.65 8.86
CA SER A 18 2.73 40.41 8.49
C SER A 18 3.25 39.75 9.77
N GLY A 19 2.52 38.74 10.26
CA GLY A 19 2.99 37.86 11.32
C GLY A 19 4.12 36.93 10.85
N PRO A 20 4.88 36.34 11.76
CA PRO A 20 6.00 35.42 11.41
C PRO A 20 5.60 34.18 10.59
N TRP A 21 4.31 33.95 10.36
CA TRP A 21 3.73 32.85 9.56
C TRP A 21 3.43 33.24 8.10
N ALA A 22 3.51 34.55 7.72
CA ALA A 22 3.21 34.97 6.36
C ALA A 22 4.23 34.39 5.37
N VAL A 23 3.77 33.97 4.16
CA VAL A 23 4.66 33.49 3.11
C VAL A 23 5.50 34.66 2.58
N PRO A 24 6.82 34.69 2.78
CA PRO A 24 7.66 35.72 2.17
C PRO A 24 7.68 35.52 0.65
N ALA A 25 7.83 36.64 -0.06
CA ALA A 25 8.03 36.61 -1.51
C ALA A 25 9.31 35.79 -1.87
N PRO A 26 9.37 35.13 -3.01
CA PRO A 26 10.52 34.32 -3.38
C PRO A 26 11.75 35.20 -3.53
N GLY A 27 12.63 35.16 -2.54
CA GLY A 27 13.90 35.94 -2.49
C GLY A 27 14.35 36.39 -1.10
N ASP A 28 13.47 36.58 -0.11
CA ASP A 28 13.81 37.20 1.18
C ASP A 28 13.46 36.35 2.43
N ALA A 29 13.30 35.06 2.31
CA ALA A 29 12.94 34.21 3.46
C ALA A 29 14.19 33.78 4.23
N PRO A 30 14.28 33.95 5.55
CA PRO A 30 15.17 33.18 6.38
C PRO A 30 14.88 31.70 6.14
N THR A 31 15.91 30.88 5.97
CA THR A 31 15.74 29.45 5.68
C THR A 31 14.94 28.80 6.81
N ALA A 32 14.14 27.78 6.50
CA ALA A 32 13.35 27.02 7.48
C ALA A 32 14.20 26.52 8.67
N VAL A 33 15.50 26.40 8.46
CA VAL A 33 16.54 26.05 9.44
C VAL A 33 16.70 27.16 10.49
N ASP A 34 16.60 28.44 10.11
CA ASP A 34 16.83 29.56 11.01
C ASP A 34 15.61 29.85 11.90
N ALA A 35 14.40 29.77 11.36
CA ALA A 35 13.16 29.97 12.13
C ALA A 35 12.98 28.91 13.24
N GLY A 36 13.28 27.63 12.96
CA GLY A 36 13.24 26.57 13.97
C GLY A 36 14.30 26.72 15.07
N ARG A 37 15.48 27.27 14.72
CA ARG A 37 16.56 27.54 15.67
C ARG A 37 16.23 28.71 16.59
N GLU A 38 15.65 29.77 16.04
CA GLU A 38 15.24 30.95 16.80
C GLU A 38 14.13 30.62 17.79
N LEU A 39 13.11 29.89 17.37
CA LEU A 39 11.98 29.48 18.22
C LEU A 39 12.38 28.40 19.24
N GLY A 40 13.40 27.59 18.96
CA GLY A 40 13.99 26.64 19.92
C GLY A 40 14.68 27.32 21.11
N ALA A 41 15.24 28.48 20.91
CA ALA A 41 15.91 29.24 21.95
C ALA A 41 14.96 30.03 22.88
N LEU A 42 13.69 30.15 22.50
CA LEU A 42 12.68 30.88 23.27
C LEU A 42 12.03 30.00 24.33
N THR A 43 11.52 30.58 25.41
CA THR A 43 10.69 29.90 26.40
C THR A 43 9.33 29.51 25.78
N SER A 44 8.63 28.51 26.38
CA SER A 44 7.31 28.07 25.91
C SER A 44 6.33 29.24 25.75
N LEU A 45 6.32 30.19 26.70
CA LEU A 45 5.45 31.36 26.66
C LEU A 45 5.86 32.37 25.57
N GLN A 46 7.15 32.52 25.31
CA GLN A 46 7.63 33.40 24.23
C GLN A 46 7.27 32.85 22.86
N VAL A 47 7.39 31.51 22.66
CA VAL A 47 6.99 30.87 21.41
C VAL A 47 5.49 31.04 21.18
N LEU A 48 4.64 30.80 22.21
CA LEU A 48 3.20 31.01 22.09
C LEU A 48 2.86 32.45 21.71
N ARG A 49 3.55 33.46 22.31
CA ARG A 49 3.38 34.88 21.96
C ARG A 49 3.86 35.20 20.55
N ALA A 50 5.01 34.67 20.16
CA ALA A 50 5.55 34.86 18.80
C ALA A 50 4.64 34.31 17.73
N LEU A 51 3.91 33.22 18.05
CA LEU A 51 2.94 32.59 17.16
C LEU A 51 1.51 33.16 17.35
N ASP A 52 1.33 34.19 18.14
CA ASP A 52 0.02 34.79 18.49
C ASP A 52 -0.97 33.68 18.86
N SER A 53 -0.55 32.81 19.78
CA SER A 53 -1.30 31.65 20.28
C SER A 53 -1.25 31.56 21.79
N GLY A 54 -2.01 30.67 22.37
CA GLY A 54 -2.05 30.42 23.79
C GLY A 54 -2.11 28.94 24.17
N PRO A 55 -1.92 28.62 25.46
CA PRO A 55 -1.97 27.21 25.92
C PRO A 55 -3.37 26.57 25.75
N ARG A 56 -4.40 27.37 25.50
CA ARG A 56 -5.76 26.93 25.18
C ARG A 56 -5.99 26.65 23.69
N GLY A 57 -4.97 26.84 22.84
CA GLY A 57 -5.05 26.69 21.38
C GLY A 57 -5.70 27.89 20.68
N LEU A 58 -5.75 27.82 19.36
CA LEU A 58 -6.35 28.82 18.48
C LEU A 58 -7.86 28.75 18.47
N THR A 59 -8.53 29.85 18.05
CA THR A 59 -9.94 29.78 17.66
C THR A 59 -10.06 29.20 16.24
N ASP A 60 -11.19 28.54 15.94
CA ASP A 60 -11.45 27.97 14.62
C ASP A 60 -11.31 29.02 13.50
N ALA A 61 -11.82 30.24 13.74
CA ALA A 61 -11.73 31.35 12.78
C ALA A 61 -10.27 31.78 12.47
N VAL A 62 -9.41 31.83 13.49
CA VAL A 62 -8.00 32.16 13.33
C VAL A 62 -7.26 31.02 12.63
N ALA A 63 -7.56 29.75 12.96
CA ALA A 63 -6.96 28.60 12.30
C ALA A 63 -7.33 28.56 10.80
N ASP A 64 -8.57 28.83 10.44
CA ASP A 64 -9.02 28.89 9.04
C ASP A 64 -8.37 30.06 8.27
N ALA A 65 -8.19 31.22 8.92
CA ALA A 65 -7.48 32.33 8.31
C ALA A 65 -6.01 31.99 8.03
N ARG A 66 -5.32 31.37 9.00
CA ARG A 66 -3.93 30.91 8.86
C ARG A 66 -3.79 29.84 7.81
N LEU A 67 -4.75 28.90 7.70
CA LEU A 67 -4.75 27.87 6.67
C LEU A 67 -4.80 28.47 5.26
N ARG A 68 -5.55 29.55 5.06
CA ARG A 68 -5.58 30.30 3.78
C ARG A 68 -4.27 31.01 3.48
N GLU A 69 -3.59 31.54 4.49
CA GLU A 69 -2.32 32.25 4.35
C GLU A 69 -1.11 31.30 4.19
N CYS A 70 -1.01 30.29 5.06
CA CYS A 70 0.12 29.36 5.09
C CYS A 70 0.01 28.24 4.06
N GLY A 71 -1.22 27.94 3.63
CA GLY A 71 -1.56 26.77 2.83
C GLY A 71 -1.61 25.48 3.67
N GLU A 72 -1.98 24.37 3.02
CA GLU A 72 -2.06 23.05 3.63
C GLU A 72 -0.70 22.55 4.11
N ASN A 73 -0.70 21.82 5.23
CA ASN A 73 0.48 21.14 5.76
C ASN A 73 0.82 19.89 4.91
N THR A 74 1.10 20.10 3.64
CA THR A 74 1.46 19.06 2.67
C THR A 74 2.86 19.27 2.13
N LEU A 75 3.59 18.17 1.97
CA LEU A 75 4.92 18.21 1.37
C LEU A 75 4.84 18.54 -0.13
N PRO A 76 5.78 19.33 -0.68
CA PRO A 76 5.78 19.74 -2.09
C PRO A 76 5.70 18.55 -3.08
N ALA A 77 6.28 17.42 -2.73
CA ALA A 77 6.24 16.20 -3.55
C ALA A 77 4.84 15.55 -3.64
N ARG A 78 3.90 15.90 -2.78
CA ARG A 78 2.52 15.36 -2.76
C ARG A 78 1.52 16.22 -3.53
N ARG A 79 1.91 17.38 -4.04
CA ARG A 79 1.00 18.23 -4.83
C ARG A 79 0.65 17.55 -6.15
N SER A 80 -0.62 17.61 -6.51
CA SER A 80 -1.09 17.06 -7.79
C SER A 80 -0.39 17.76 -8.96
N VAL A 81 0.28 16.96 -9.80
CA VAL A 81 0.97 17.50 -10.98
C VAL A 81 -0.07 18.00 -11.99
N PRO A 82 0.01 19.26 -12.48
CA PRO A 82 -0.90 19.78 -13.49
C PRO A 82 -0.91 18.93 -14.76
N TRP A 83 -2.06 18.85 -15.45
CA TRP A 83 -2.22 18.03 -16.66
C TRP A 83 -1.17 18.38 -17.74
N VAL A 84 -0.85 19.66 -17.91
CA VAL A 84 0.16 20.12 -18.89
C VAL A 84 1.55 19.53 -18.60
N VAL A 85 1.96 19.50 -17.33
CA VAL A 85 3.26 18.95 -16.94
C VAL A 85 3.29 17.43 -17.15
N ARG A 86 2.16 16.74 -16.94
CA ARG A 86 2.02 15.31 -17.23
C ARG A 86 2.14 15.04 -18.72
N PHE A 87 1.46 15.85 -19.54
CA PHE A 87 1.55 15.77 -20.99
C PHE A 87 3.01 15.93 -21.46
N LEU A 88 3.71 16.95 -20.99
CA LEU A 88 5.13 17.16 -21.30
C LEU A 88 6.03 16.02 -20.81
N ARG A 89 5.70 15.42 -19.66
CA ARG A 89 6.40 14.23 -19.14
C ARG A 89 6.13 13.00 -20.00
N SER A 90 4.91 12.83 -20.52
CA SER A 90 4.55 11.74 -21.42
C SER A 90 5.32 11.80 -22.74
N VAL A 91 5.70 12.99 -23.21
CA VAL A 91 6.56 13.16 -24.41
C VAL A 91 7.97 12.59 -24.20
N ARG A 92 8.46 12.59 -22.95
CA ARG A 92 9.78 12.02 -22.58
C ARG A 92 9.76 10.51 -22.32
N ASP A 93 8.60 9.87 -22.44
CA ASP A 93 8.51 8.42 -22.33
C ASP A 93 9.32 7.73 -23.43
N PRO A 94 10.06 6.64 -23.14
CA PRO A 94 10.91 5.97 -24.13
C PRO A 94 10.18 5.58 -25.40
N PHE A 95 8.94 5.08 -25.32
CA PHE A 95 8.15 4.72 -26.50
C PHE A 95 7.75 5.94 -27.33
N THR A 96 7.28 7.01 -26.69
CA THR A 96 6.91 8.26 -27.36
C THR A 96 8.15 8.93 -27.97
N ALA A 97 9.29 8.90 -27.29
CA ALA A 97 10.54 9.44 -27.80
C ALA A 97 11.00 8.71 -29.08
N VAL A 98 10.89 7.38 -29.12
CA VAL A 98 11.20 6.60 -30.32
C VAL A 98 10.22 6.89 -31.44
N LEU A 99 8.89 7.01 -31.15
CA LEU A 99 7.90 7.43 -32.14
C LEU A 99 8.25 8.78 -32.77
N LEU A 100 8.60 9.76 -31.95
CA LEU A 100 8.98 11.09 -32.43
C LEU A 100 10.28 11.05 -33.24
N CYS A 101 11.26 10.25 -32.82
CA CYS A 101 12.47 9.99 -33.61
C CYS A 101 12.15 9.39 -34.97
N LEU A 102 11.28 8.39 -35.04
CA LEU A 102 10.85 7.75 -36.28
C LEU A 102 10.06 8.73 -37.18
N GLY A 103 9.22 9.58 -36.56
CA GLY A 103 8.53 10.67 -37.26
C GLY A 103 9.50 11.68 -37.88
N LEU A 104 10.56 12.05 -37.14
CA LEU A 104 11.62 12.93 -37.65
C LEU A 104 12.39 12.28 -38.81
N VAL A 105 12.74 11.00 -38.69
CA VAL A 105 13.40 10.24 -39.75
C VAL A 105 12.51 10.20 -40.99
N SER A 106 11.19 9.96 -40.84
CA SER A 106 10.23 10.01 -41.96
C SER A 106 10.17 11.37 -42.63
N ALA A 107 10.22 12.45 -41.85
CA ALA A 107 10.22 13.83 -42.38
C ALA A 107 11.52 14.13 -43.15
N LEU A 108 12.68 13.69 -42.64
CA LEU A 108 13.98 13.84 -43.31
C LEU A 108 14.04 13.11 -44.66
N VAL A 109 13.31 12.03 -44.85
CA VAL A 109 13.20 11.29 -46.12
C VAL A 109 12.07 11.86 -46.99
N ALA A 110 11.60 13.07 -46.71
CA ALA A 110 10.54 13.78 -47.42
C ALA A 110 9.18 13.03 -47.43
N SER A 111 8.96 12.11 -46.53
CA SER A 111 7.71 11.37 -46.39
C SER A 111 6.76 12.10 -45.44
N TRP A 112 6.30 13.29 -45.82
CA TRP A 112 5.52 14.20 -44.95
C TRP A 112 4.19 13.61 -44.46
N GLY A 113 3.53 12.80 -45.34
CA GLY A 113 2.31 12.10 -44.94
C GLY A 113 2.50 11.16 -43.78
N THR A 114 3.55 10.32 -43.83
CA THR A 114 3.89 9.37 -42.73
C THR A 114 4.32 10.12 -41.49
N ALA A 115 5.16 11.17 -41.64
CA ALA A 115 5.62 11.97 -40.52
C ALA A 115 4.47 12.67 -39.76
N SER A 116 3.52 13.26 -40.49
CA SER A 116 2.35 13.94 -39.92
C SER A 116 1.44 12.97 -39.16
N VAL A 117 1.23 11.77 -39.69
CA VAL A 117 0.41 10.74 -39.03
C VAL A 117 1.09 10.20 -37.77
N ILE A 118 2.41 9.90 -37.80
CA ILE A 118 3.16 9.46 -36.60
C ILE A 118 3.11 10.54 -35.52
N THR A 119 3.26 11.82 -35.89
CA THR A 119 3.18 12.94 -34.96
C THR A 119 1.77 13.06 -34.34
N ALA A 120 0.73 12.96 -35.19
CA ALA A 120 -0.65 12.98 -34.71
C ALA A 120 -0.93 11.81 -33.73
N LEU A 121 -0.46 10.61 -34.03
CA LEU A 121 -0.58 9.44 -33.17
C LEU A 121 0.12 9.66 -31.84
N ALA A 122 1.37 10.15 -31.85
CA ALA A 122 2.11 10.45 -30.62
C ALA A 122 1.38 11.48 -29.75
N VAL A 123 0.77 12.52 -30.37
CA VAL A 123 -0.05 13.49 -29.62
C VAL A 123 -1.29 12.84 -29.02
N VAL A 124 -2.04 12.05 -29.80
CA VAL A 124 -3.24 11.34 -29.31
C VAL A 124 -2.87 10.39 -28.19
N SER A 125 -1.80 9.62 -28.31
CA SER A 125 -1.28 8.74 -27.28
C SER A 125 -0.92 9.49 -25.99
N CYS A 126 -0.19 10.61 -26.10
CA CYS A 126 0.13 11.47 -24.95
C CYS A 126 -1.12 12.04 -24.26
N VAL A 127 -2.14 12.45 -25.02
CA VAL A 127 -3.42 12.95 -24.48
C VAL A 127 -4.17 11.84 -23.76
N LEU A 128 -4.32 10.67 -24.35
CA LEU A 128 -5.01 9.52 -23.74
C LEU A 128 -4.30 9.06 -22.46
N ARG A 129 -2.97 8.96 -22.50
CA ARG A 129 -2.14 8.61 -21.35
C ARG A 129 -2.26 9.63 -20.23
N SER A 130 -2.07 10.91 -20.52
CA SER A 130 -2.17 12.00 -19.55
C SER A 130 -3.56 12.06 -18.90
N THR A 131 -4.62 11.82 -19.68
CA THR A 131 -6.00 11.80 -19.19
C THR A 131 -6.27 10.57 -18.34
N GLY A 132 -5.77 9.39 -18.75
CA GLY A 132 -5.87 8.14 -17.99
C GLY A 132 -5.17 8.22 -16.63
N GLU A 133 -3.93 8.69 -16.62
CA GLU A 133 -3.16 8.91 -15.39
C GLU A 133 -3.85 9.93 -14.48
N HIS A 134 -4.37 11.03 -15.02
CA HIS A 134 -5.08 12.04 -14.26
C HIS A 134 -6.36 11.49 -13.58
N ARG A 135 -7.12 10.65 -14.27
CA ARG A 135 -8.31 9.99 -13.70
C ARG A 135 -7.94 9.01 -12.59
N ALA A 136 -6.89 8.23 -12.81
CA ALA A 136 -6.40 7.28 -11.83
C ALA A 136 -5.91 7.99 -10.55
N ASP A 137 -5.14 9.06 -10.69
CA ASP A 137 -4.65 9.84 -9.56
C ASP A 137 -5.77 10.51 -8.77
N ARG A 138 -6.82 11.02 -9.44
CA ARG A 138 -8.02 11.55 -8.76
C ARG A 138 -8.73 10.47 -7.94
N SER A 139 -8.89 9.27 -8.51
CA SER A 139 -9.50 8.15 -7.80
C SER A 139 -8.66 7.75 -6.58
N MET A 140 -7.33 7.76 -6.73
CA MET A 140 -6.41 7.44 -5.63
C MET A 140 -6.35 8.53 -4.56
N ALA A 141 -6.44 9.82 -4.94
CA ALA A 141 -6.51 10.91 -3.99
C ALA A 141 -7.74 10.78 -3.09
N ALA A 142 -8.91 10.53 -3.68
CA ALA A 142 -10.14 10.29 -2.93
C ALA A 142 -10.06 9.07 -1.99
N LEU A 143 -9.33 8.00 -2.37
CA LEU A 143 -9.13 6.84 -1.50
C LEU A 143 -8.14 7.13 -0.36
N ARG A 144 -7.09 7.93 -0.61
CA ARG A 144 -6.12 8.33 0.42
C ARG A 144 -6.76 9.24 1.47
N GLU A 145 -7.69 10.08 1.07
CA GLU A 145 -8.44 10.97 1.96
C GLU A 145 -9.24 10.20 3.02
N LEU A 146 -9.73 9.00 2.69
CA LEU A 146 -10.40 8.11 3.64
C LEU A 146 -9.50 7.54 4.75
N VAL A 147 -8.18 7.63 4.59
CA VAL A 147 -7.15 7.13 5.54
C VAL A 147 -6.19 8.27 5.90
N ALA A 148 -6.62 9.51 5.75
CA ALA A 148 -5.80 10.66 6.15
C ALA A 148 -5.47 10.55 7.65
N THR A 149 -4.22 10.76 7.99
CA THR A 149 -3.75 10.82 9.37
C THR A 149 -4.36 12.08 10.02
N THR A 150 -4.91 11.92 11.22
CA THR A 150 -5.44 13.03 12.02
C THR A 150 -4.48 13.34 13.16
N ALA A 151 -4.60 14.52 13.72
CA ALA A 151 -3.91 14.93 14.93
C ALA A 151 -4.93 15.46 15.94
N THR A 152 -4.75 15.14 17.21
CA THR A 152 -5.59 15.67 18.28
C THR A 152 -5.19 17.12 18.57
N VAL A 153 -5.99 18.07 18.16
CA VAL A 153 -5.74 19.50 18.29
C VAL A 153 -6.65 20.13 19.34
N LEU A 154 -6.09 21.01 20.17
CA LEU A 154 -6.87 21.84 21.09
C LEU A 154 -7.26 23.12 20.36
N ARG A 155 -8.53 23.29 20.05
CA ARG A 155 -9.10 24.51 19.46
C ARG A 155 -10.30 25.00 20.25
N ARG A 156 -10.66 26.27 20.05
CA ARG A 156 -11.80 26.94 20.69
C ARG A 156 -12.77 27.42 19.63
N THR A 157 -14.06 27.36 19.91
CA THR A 157 -15.12 27.92 19.03
C THR A 157 -15.18 29.43 19.05
N GLY A 158 -14.68 30.08 20.12
CA GLY A 158 -14.64 31.53 20.32
C GLY A 158 -13.63 31.90 21.41
N ASP A 159 -13.39 33.21 21.62
CA ASP A 159 -12.33 33.67 22.52
C ASP A 159 -12.55 33.29 23.99
N ASP A 160 -13.80 33.24 24.44
CA ASP A 160 -14.16 32.86 25.80
C ASP A 160 -14.53 31.38 25.97
N ALA A 161 -14.53 30.62 24.88
CA ALA A 161 -14.91 29.23 24.93
C ALA A 161 -13.82 28.35 25.57
N ALA A 162 -14.23 27.28 26.24
CA ALA A 162 -13.30 26.28 26.74
C ALA A 162 -12.59 25.54 25.57
N PRO A 163 -11.29 25.17 25.74
CA PRO A 163 -10.58 24.39 24.72
C PRO A 163 -11.20 23.01 24.60
N VAL A 164 -11.43 22.57 23.35
CA VAL A 164 -11.95 21.24 23.03
C VAL A 164 -10.90 20.50 22.22
N ALA A 165 -10.59 19.29 22.64
CA ALA A 165 -9.76 18.39 21.87
C ALA A 165 -10.56 17.83 20.69
N ARG A 166 -10.04 17.98 19.47
CA ARG A 166 -10.67 17.49 18.24
C ARG A 166 -9.66 16.79 17.36
N GLU A 167 -10.11 15.77 16.65
CA GLU A 167 -9.33 15.17 15.57
C GLU A 167 -9.43 16.06 14.32
N VAL A 168 -8.27 16.57 13.88
CA VAL A 168 -8.14 17.43 12.70
C VAL A 168 -7.21 16.74 11.71
N PRO A 169 -7.55 16.67 10.41
CA PRO A 169 -6.65 16.15 9.39
C PRO A 169 -5.30 16.89 9.43
N VAL A 170 -4.21 16.14 9.33
CA VAL A 170 -2.84 16.69 9.44
C VAL A 170 -2.56 17.79 8.42
N ASP A 171 -3.17 17.73 7.23
CA ASP A 171 -3.06 18.76 6.19
C ASP A 171 -3.70 20.12 6.57
N GLN A 172 -4.60 20.14 7.56
CA GLN A 172 -5.26 21.35 8.07
C GLN A 172 -4.59 21.93 9.32
N LEU A 173 -3.44 21.42 9.71
CA LEU A 173 -2.65 21.98 10.80
C LEU A 173 -1.97 23.30 10.38
N VAL A 174 -2.00 24.27 11.30
CA VAL A 174 -1.40 25.57 11.09
C VAL A 174 -0.41 25.93 12.21
N PRO A 175 0.61 26.77 11.95
CA PRO A 175 1.47 27.29 13.01
C PRO A 175 0.64 27.97 14.11
N GLY A 176 0.94 27.63 15.37
CA GLY A 176 0.21 28.07 16.55
C GLY A 176 -0.88 27.11 17.06
N ASP A 177 -1.23 26.05 16.32
CA ASP A 177 -2.09 24.99 16.84
C ASP A 177 -1.41 24.27 18.01
N VAL A 178 -2.17 23.94 19.04
CA VAL A 178 -1.70 23.14 20.18
C VAL A 178 -2.19 21.70 19.99
N ILE A 179 -1.24 20.77 19.88
CA ILE A 179 -1.52 19.35 19.66
C ILE A 179 -1.20 18.49 20.85
N ARG A 180 -1.83 17.34 20.97
CA ARG A 180 -1.47 16.27 21.89
C ARG A 180 -0.70 15.19 21.15
N LEU A 181 0.29 14.62 21.83
CA LEU A 181 1.13 13.56 21.31
C LEU A 181 1.15 12.39 22.32
N GLY A 182 0.95 11.18 21.83
CA GLY A 182 0.97 9.94 22.60
C GLY A 182 1.86 8.86 21.95
N PRO A 183 2.07 7.71 22.64
CA PRO A 183 2.86 6.62 22.10
C PRO A 183 2.30 6.10 20.77
N GLY A 184 3.19 5.95 19.77
CA GLY A 184 2.81 5.50 18.43
C GLY A 184 2.37 6.60 17.46
N ASP A 185 2.14 7.84 17.94
CA ASP A 185 1.79 8.95 17.08
C ASP A 185 2.97 9.38 16.21
N LEU A 186 2.66 9.82 15.01
CA LEU A 186 3.59 10.55 14.15
C LEU A 186 3.54 12.03 14.49
N VAL A 187 4.70 12.64 14.66
CA VAL A 187 4.79 14.09 14.78
C VAL A 187 4.38 14.74 13.47
N PRO A 188 3.21 15.42 13.41
CA PRO A 188 2.57 15.80 12.15
C PRO A 188 3.16 17.04 11.48
N ALA A 189 3.94 17.82 12.23
CA ALA A 189 4.59 19.08 11.83
C ALA A 189 5.81 19.31 12.72
N ASP A 190 6.62 20.32 12.48
CA ASP A 190 7.66 20.70 13.43
C ASP A 190 7.01 21.37 14.64
N VAL A 191 7.30 20.88 15.84
CA VAL A 191 6.60 21.29 17.07
C VAL A 191 7.56 21.58 18.21
N ARG A 192 7.13 22.48 19.10
CA ARG A 192 7.75 22.81 20.38
C ARG A 192 6.94 22.20 21.52
N LEU A 193 7.56 21.37 22.35
CA LEU A 193 6.91 20.78 23.50
C LEU A 193 6.54 21.86 24.55
N LEU A 194 5.29 21.82 24.99
CA LEU A 194 4.75 22.64 26.08
C LEU A 194 4.72 21.84 27.39
N ARG A 195 4.41 20.55 27.30
CA ARG A 195 4.44 19.58 28.40
C ARG A 195 4.89 18.24 27.87
N ALA A 196 5.67 17.49 28.63
CA ALA A 196 6.10 16.16 28.31
C ALA A 196 6.24 15.31 29.60
N VAL A 197 5.78 14.08 29.57
CA VAL A 197 5.87 13.13 30.67
C VAL A 197 6.46 11.83 30.12
N GLY A 198 7.70 11.53 30.52
CA GLY A 198 8.38 10.30 30.09
C GLY A 198 8.54 10.11 28.58
N MET A 199 8.57 11.22 27.82
CA MET A 199 8.52 11.17 26.35
C MET A 199 9.88 10.78 25.77
N SER A 200 9.86 9.81 24.87
CA SER A 200 10.97 9.49 23.98
C SER A 200 10.50 9.47 22.52
N VAL A 201 11.34 9.93 21.61
CA VAL A 201 11.00 10.14 20.20
C VAL A 201 12.01 9.43 19.32
N ASN A 202 11.53 8.61 18.39
CA ASN A 202 12.35 8.01 17.36
C ASN A 202 12.48 8.97 16.18
N GLN A 203 13.70 9.36 15.86
CA GLN A 203 14.04 10.30 14.79
C GLN A 203 14.78 9.62 13.62
N ALA A 204 14.73 8.29 13.52
CA ALA A 204 15.46 7.50 12.53
C ALA A 204 15.24 7.96 11.08
N VAL A 205 14.04 8.43 10.78
CA VAL A 205 13.67 8.95 9.43
C VAL A 205 14.44 10.22 9.07
N LEU A 206 14.89 10.98 10.08
CA LEU A 206 15.59 12.26 9.90
C LEU A 206 17.10 12.13 10.08
N THR A 207 17.52 11.36 11.07
CA THR A 207 18.94 11.24 11.47
C THR A 207 19.61 9.97 10.97
N GLY A 208 18.81 8.95 10.61
CA GLY A 208 19.28 7.59 10.30
C GLY A 208 19.57 6.73 11.55
N GLU A 209 19.51 7.30 12.76
CA GLU A 209 19.75 6.60 14.01
C GLU A 209 18.46 6.02 14.57
N SER A 210 18.45 4.73 14.87
CA SER A 210 17.27 4.01 15.37
C SER A 210 17.01 4.17 16.86
N ALA A 211 17.96 4.73 17.63
CA ALA A 211 17.80 4.94 19.06
C ALA A 211 16.78 6.06 19.34
N ALA A 212 15.83 5.80 20.25
CA ALA A 212 14.89 6.80 20.67
C ALA A 212 15.57 7.86 21.59
N VAL A 213 15.32 9.13 21.30
CA VAL A 213 15.88 10.28 22.03
C VAL A 213 14.87 10.78 23.07
N ALA A 214 15.28 10.93 24.32
CA ALA A 214 14.43 11.48 25.37
C ALA A 214 14.14 12.98 25.11
N LYS A 215 12.87 13.36 25.26
CA LYS A 215 12.39 14.73 25.00
C LYS A 215 11.67 15.30 26.23
N TYR A 216 11.94 16.55 26.53
CA TYR A 216 11.42 17.24 27.71
C TYR A 216 10.93 18.65 27.34
N ALA A 217 9.93 19.15 28.06
CA ALA A 217 9.49 20.52 27.96
C ALA A 217 10.42 21.44 28.80
N VAL A 218 11.55 21.85 28.24
CA VAL A 218 12.53 22.72 28.93
C VAL A 218 12.35 24.13 28.44
N ASP A 219 12.39 25.13 29.33
CA ASP A 219 12.24 26.55 28.97
C ASP A 219 13.54 27.17 28.46
N VAL A 220 14.72 26.64 28.80
CA VAL A 220 16.01 27.12 28.31
C VAL A 220 16.81 25.93 27.80
N PRO A 221 17.34 25.96 26.57
CA PRO A 221 18.17 24.89 26.06
C PRO A 221 19.50 24.82 26.81
N GLU A 222 19.88 23.61 27.24
CA GLU A 222 21.13 23.39 28.01
C GLU A 222 22.39 23.71 27.20
N THR A 223 22.32 23.67 25.87
CA THR A 223 23.45 24.00 24.98
C THR A 223 23.00 24.93 23.84
N PRO A 224 23.33 26.23 23.91
CA PRO A 224 23.12 27.12 22.79
C PRO A 224 24.04 26.74 21.63
N GLY A 225 23.47 26.25 20.53
CA GLY A 225 24.19 25.96 19.29
C GLY A 225 24.39 24.48 18.92
N GLY A 226 23.83 23.53 19.68
CA GLY A 226 23.82 22.09 19.36
C GLY A 226 22.96 21.77 18.13
N ASP A 227 23.08 20.51 17.64
CA ASP A 227 22.21 20.03 16.56
C ASP A 227 20.75 20.13 17.00
N ALA A 228 19.90 20.63 16.12
CA ALA A 228 18.50 20.82 16.46
C ALA A 228 17.77 19.49 16.78
N PHE A 229 18.23 18.36 16.25
CA PHE A 229 17.68 17.05 16.56
C PHE A 229 17.98 16.61 18.00
N GLU A 230 19.06 17.10 18.61
CA GLU A 230 19.43 16.85 20.01
C GLU A 230 18.64 17.73 20.99
N GLN A 231 18.05 18.83 20.53
CA GLN A 231 17.29 19.73 21.43
C GLN A 231 16.10 18.98 22.05
N ALA A 232 16.08 18.94 23.38
CA ALA A 232 15.12 18.16 24.15
C ALA A 232 13.67 18.66 23.98
N GLN A 233 13.47 19.94 23.67
CA GLN A 233 12.16 20.58 23.59
C GLN A 233 11.54 20.59 22.19
N LEU A 234 12.26 20.16 21.15
CA LEU A 234 11.79 20.15 19.77
C LEU A 234 11.52 18.71 19.28
N CYS A 235 10.40 18.55 18.56
CA CYS A 235 10.12 17.36 17.80
C CYS A 235 9.81 17.76 16.36
N PHE A 236 10.25 16.96 15.40
CA PHE A 236 10.19 17.28 13.97
C PHE A 236 9.25 16.38 13.21
N GLN A 237 8.65 16.91 12.16
CA GLN A 237 7.76 16.15 11.28
C GLN A 237 8.41 14.84 10.83
N GLY A 238 7.62 13.74 10.85
CA GLY A 238 8.10 12.41 10.43
C GLY A 238 8.79 11.61 11.53
N SER A 239 9.07 12.20 12.70
CA SER A 239 9.47 11.48 13.89
C SER A 239 8.27 10.76 14.51
N SER A 240 8.48 9.68 15.28
CA SER A 240 7.43 8.97 16.00
C SER A 240 7.66 8.96 17.50
N ILE A 241 6.57 9.04 18.26
CA ILE A 241 6.62 8.96 19.71
C ILE A 241 6.79 7.48 20.11
N ALA A 242 7.92 7.16 20.70
CA ALA A 242 8.22 5.79 21.14
C ALA A 242 7.63 5.49 22.52
N SER A 243 7.61 6.47 23.44
CA SER A 243 7.02 6.32 24.77
C SER A 243 6.62 7.69 25.34
N GLY A 244 5.79 7.68 26.37
CA GLY A 244 5.35 8.88 27.10
C GLY A 244 4.32 9.69 26.31
N SER A 245 3.91 10.81 26.88
CA SER A 245 2.89 11.68 26.26
C SER A 245 3.21 13.15 26.52
N GLY A 246 2.60 14.04 25.72
CA GLY A 246 2.83 15.46 25.89
C GLY A 246 1.86 16.33 25.10
N SER A 247 2.00 17.65 25.29
CA SER A 247 1.37 18.66 24.43
C SER A 247 2.43 19.55 23.82
N ALA A 248 2.21 19.94 22.57
CA ALA A 248 3.15 20.73 21.79
C ALA A 248 2.44 21.80 20.97
N VAL A 249 3.14 22.90 20.66
CA VAL A 249 2.65 23.90 19.71
C VAL A 249 3.31 23.71 18.36
N VAL A 250 2.52 23.76 17.30
CA VAL A 250 2.99 23.68 15.92
C VAL A 250 3.78 24.95 15.56
N VAL A 251 5.01 24.77 15.11
CA VAL A 251 5.94 25.85 14.78
C VAL A 251 6.06 26.06 13.28
N ALA A 252 6.19 24.96 12.52
CA ALA A 252 6.32 25.01 11.07
C ALA A 252 5.54 23.88 10.42
N THR A 253 4.95 24.14 9.25
CA THR A 253 4.13 23.22 8.48
C THR A 253 4.57 23.11 7.01
N GLY A 254 4.30 22.00 6.38
CA GLY A 254 4.49 21.75 4.95
C GLY A 254 5.94 21.95 4.47
N ALA A 255 6.12 22.81 3.48
CA ALA A 255 7.45 23.08 2.89
C ALA A 255 8.46 23.73 3.84
N ARG A 256 7.98 24.27 4.97
CA ARG A 256 8.83 24.94 5.98
C ARG A 256 9.34 24.00 7.06
N THR A 257 8.93 22.75 7.07
CA THR A 257 9.42 21.76 8.05
C THR A 257 10.84 21.32 7.74
N ARG A 258 11.58 20.90 8.74
CA ARG A 258 12.92 20.33 8.57
C ARG A 258 12.89 19.05 7.71
N PHE A 259 11.83 18.29 7.84
CA PHE A 259 11.63 17.11 7.00
C PHE A 259 11.57 17.49 5.51
N ALA A 260 10.88 18.56 5.16
CA ALA A 260 10.81 19.04 3.78
C ALA A 260 12.18 19.55 3.26
N ALA A 261 12.95 20.22 4.12
CA ALA A 261 14.30 20.70 3.80
C ALA A 261 15.30 19.54 3.63
N GLY A 262 15.13 18.45 4.38
CA GLY A 262 15.99 17.26 4.37
C GLY A 262 15.59 16.17 3.37
N GLN A 263 14.59 16.36 2.53
CA GLN A 263 14.06 15.33 1.60
C GLN A 263 15.08 14.71 0.62
N GLY A 264 16.34 15.07 0.67
CA GLY A 264 17.44 14.37 -0.02
C GLY A 264 17.92 13.09 0.67
N ALA A 265 17.55 12.86 1.95
CA ALA A 265 18.14 11.80 2.78
C ALA A 265 17.30 10.50 2.87
N VAL A 266 15.99 10.56 2.66
CA VAL A 266 15.16 9.33 2.62
C VAL A 266 15.17 8.80 1.20
N GLY A 267 15.99 7.80 0.95
CA GLY A 267 16.03 7.11 -0.34
C GLY A 267 14.65 6.56 -0.72
N PRO A 268 14.21 6.68 -1.99
CA PRO A 268 12.97 6.09 -2.43
C PRO A 268 13.01 4.58 -2.17
N ARG A 269 11.87 4.00 -1.75
CA ARG A 269 11.70 2.54 -1.71
C ARG A 269 12.20 1.95 -3.01
N GLY A 270 12.96 0.87 -2.95
CA GLY A 270 13.41 0.15 -4.13
C GLY A 270 12.23 -0.28 -5.03
N PRO A 271 12.47 -0.50 -6.33
CA PRO A 271 11.42 -0.87 -7.26
C PRO A 271 10.70 -2.14 -6.80
N SER A 272 9.37 -2.13 -6.87
CA SER A 272 8.54 -3.29 -6.52
C SER A 272 8.76 -4.45 -7.50
N SER A 273 8.25 -5.64 -7.14
CA SER A 273 8.26 -6.81 -8.04
C SER A 273 7.57 -6.49 -9.38
N PHE A 274 6.46 -5.73 -9.30
CA PHE A 274 5.73 -5.26 -10.47
C PHE A 274 6.57 -4.33 -11.35
N ASP A 275 7.20 -3.31 -10.76
CA ASP A 275 8.01 -2.33 -11.50
C ASP A 275 9.14 -3.02 -12.26
N ARG A 276 9.82 -3.98 -11.63
CA ARG A 276 10.88 -4.78 -12.24
C ARG A 276 10.36 -5.61 -13.42
N SER A 277 9.19 -6.23 -13.27
CA SER A 277 8.58 -7.05 -14.32
C SER A 277 8.16 -6.22 -15.53
N VAL A 278 7.50 -5.08 -15.29
CA VAL A 278 7.07 -4.15 -16.35
C VAL A 278 8.27 -3.54 -17.07
N GLN A 279 9.30 -3.11 -16.33
CA GLN A 279 10.54 -2.60 -16.92
C GLN A 279 11.24 -3.67 -17.78
N GLY A 280 11.31 -4.92 -17.32
CA GLY A 280 11.87 -6.03 -18.08
C GLY A 280 11.15 -6.26 -19.41
N ILE A 281 9.81 -6.27 -19.38
CA ILE A 281 8.99 -6.42 -20.58
C ILE A 281 9.19 -5.22 -21.51
N SER A 282 9.16 -3.99 -21.00
CA SER A 282 9.37 -2.76 -21.77
C SER A 282 10.73 -2.75 -22.48
N TRP A 283 11.81 -3.17 -21.81
CA TRP A 283 13.13 -3.27 -22.40
C TRP A 283 13.22 -4.29 -23.53
N ILE A 284 12.55 -5.44 -23.39
CA ILE A 284 12.47 -6.43 -24.47
C ILE A 284 11.78 -5.81 -25.69
N LEU A 285 10.67 -5.12 -25.49
CA LEU A 285 9.91 -4.48 -26.57
C LEU A 285 10.70 -3.38 -27.28
N ILE A 286 11.38 -2.53 -26.52
CA ILE A 286 12.24 -1.48 -27.09
C ILE A 286 13.34 -2.09 -27.96
N ARG A 287 13.96 -3.18 -27.51
CA ARG A 287 14.97 -3.89 -28.33
C ARG A 287 14.40 -4.44 -29.62
N PHE A 288 13.21 -5.05 -29.58
CA PHE A 288 12.53 -5.52 -30.78
C PHE A 288 12.21 -4.36 -31.74
N MET A 289 11.70 -3.26 -31.23
CA MET A 289 11.36 -2.08 -32.00
C MET A 289 12.57 -1.45 -32.68
N LEU A 290 13.70 -1.37 -31.97
CA LEU A 290 14.94 -0.82 -32.54
C LEU A 290 15.63 -1.77 -33.55
N LEU A 291 15.47 -3.09 -33.38
CA LEU A 291 16.07 -4.09 -34.27
C LEU A 291 15.28 -4.30 -35.56
N THR A 292 13.97 -4.09 -35.54
CA THR A 292 13.08 -4.37 -36.67
C THR A 292 13.35 -3.50 -37.89
N PRO A 293 13.49 -2.14 -37.83
CA PRO A 293 13.73 -1.30 -38.99
C PRO A 293 15.00 -1.65 -39.79
N PRO A 294 16.17 -1.82 -39.14
CA PRO A 294 17.38 -2.28 -39.83
C PRO A 294 17.21 -3.65 -40.50
N LEU A 295 16.52 -4.58 -39.82
CA LEU A 295 16.28 -5.92 -40.37
C LEU A 295 15.38 -5.84 -41.63
N VAL A 296 14.31 -5.05 -41.59
CA VAL A 296 13.41 -4.83 -42.72
C VAL A 296 14.16 -4.16 -43.86
N LEU A 297 14.98 -3.13 -43.60
CA LEU A 297 15.80 -2.46 -44.61
C LEU A 297 16.82 -3.42 -45.25
N MET A 298 17.53 -4.17 -44.45
CA MET A 298 18.51 -5.16 -44.96
C MET A 298 17.84 -6.24 -45.80
N ALA A 299 16.70 -6.75 -45.37
CA ALA A 299 15.95 -7.78 -46.14
C ALA A 299 15.49 -7.23 -47.49
N ASN A 300 14.93 -5.99 -47.54
CA ASN A 300 14.51 -5.36 -48.79
C ASN A 300 15.69 -4.97 -49.69
N ALA A 301 16.80 -4.47 -49.14
CA ALA A 301 17.99 -4.15 -49.89
C ALA A 301 18.64 -5.41 -50.51
N ALA A 302 18.80 -6.51 -49.71
CA ALA A 302 19.44 -7.73 -50.15
C ALA A 302 18.61 -8.50 -51.18
N LEU A 303 17.27 -8.52 -51.08
CA LEU A 303 16.41 -9.37 -51.90
C LEU A 303 15.79 -8.64 -53.09
N ARG A 304 15.65 -7.30 -53.01
CA ARG A 304 14.98 -6.51 -54.03
C ARG A 304 15.78 -5.33 -54.59
N GLY A 305 16.99 -5.11 -54.06
CA GLY A 305 17.81 -3.96 -54.47
C GLY A 305 17.19 -2.58 -54.11
N ARG A 306 16.14 -2.56 -53.27
CA ARG A 306 15.47 -1.33 -52.77
C ARG A 306 16.14 -0.90 -51.47
N GLY A 307 16.78 0.25 -51.46
CA GLY A 307 17.50 0.78 -50.30
C GLY A 307 16.60 1.66 -49.40
N LEU A 308 17.02 2.91 -49.21
CA LEU A 308 16.39 3.88 -48.34
C LEU A 308 14.93 4.21 -48.68
N GLU A 309 14.46 3.90 -49.87
CA GLU A 309 13.07 4.06 -50.30
C GLU A 309 12.08 3.24 -49.44
N THR A 310 12.56 2.16 -48.81
CA THR A 310 11.75 1.30 -47.91
C THR A 310 11.76 1.75 -46.45
N LEU A 311 12.51 2.82 -46.13
CA LEU A 311 12.62 3.34 -44.78
C LEU A 311 11.27 3.74 -44.15
N PRO A 312 10.33 4.44 -44.88
CA PRO A 312 9.02 4.76 -44.30
C PRO A 312 8.21 3.52 -43.93
N PHE A 313 8.33 2.45 -44.69
CA PHE A 313 7.69 1.16 -44.36
C PHE A 313 8.33 0.50 -43.14
N ALA A 314 9.67 0.44 -43.08
CA ALA A 314 10.38 -0.11 -41.93
C ALA A 314 10.05 0.64 -40.63
N VAL A 315 9.89 1.98 -40.72
CA VAL A 315 9.44 2.83 -39.64
C VAL A 315 7.99 2.51 -39.24
N ALA A 316 7.07 2.35 -40.17
CA ALA A 316 5.68 2.01 -39.88
C ALA A 316 5.56 0.65 -39.21
N VAL A 317 6.36 -0.34 -39.60
CA VAL A 317 6.45 -1.65 -38.92
C VAL A 317 6.92 -1.51 -37.49
N ALA A 318 7.95 -0.71 -37.22
CA ALA A 318 8.46 -0.46 -35.88
C ALA A 318 7.45 0.25 -34.98
N VAL A 319 6.71 1.24 -35.54
CA VAL A 319 5.62 1.94 -34.84
C VAL A 319 4.51 0.97 -34.44
N GLY A 320 4.12 0.06 -35.33
CA GLY A 320 3.11 -0.96 -35.06
C GLY A 320 3.47 -1.96 -33.94
N LEU A 321 4.75 -2.02 -33.54
CA LEU A 321 5.19 -2.84 -32.41
C LEU A 321 5.03 -2.16 -31.04
N THR A 322 4.77 -0.86 -31.02
CA THR A 322 4.68 -0.10 -29.76
C THR A 322 3.38 -0.37 -29.01
N PRO A 323 3.41 -0.93 -27.79
CA PRO A 323 2.20 -1.06 -26.98
C PRO A 323 1.90 0.30 -26.30
N GLU A 324 1.38 1.26 -27.06
CA GLU A 324 1.17 2.63 -26.59
C GLU A 324 0.20 2.72 -25.41
N MET A 325 -0.79 1.82 -25.36
CA MET A 325 -1.81 1.79 -24.31
C MET A 325 -1.41 1.00 -23.06
N LEU A 326 -0.21 0.40 -23.01
CA LEU A 326 0.23 -0.39 -21.85
C LEU A 326 0.13 0.38 -20.52
N PRO A 327 0.66 1.61 -20.39
CA PRO A 327 0.57 2.34 -19.13
C PRO A 327 -0.88 2.67 -18.75
N VAL A 328 -1.72 3.03 -19.73
CA VAL A 328 -3.13 3.38 -19.51
C VAL A 328 -3.94 2.18 -19.03
N ILE A 329 -3.77 1.03 -19.65
CA ILE A 329 -4.51 -0.20 -19.30
C ILE A 329 -4.07 -0.71 -17.94
N VAL A 330 -2.76 -0.74 -17.67
CA VAL A 330 -2.22 -1.13 -16.37
C VAL A 330 -2.79 -0.24 -15.27
N THR A 331 -2.69 1.08 -15.43
CA THR A 331 -3.19 2.04 -14.44
C THR A 331 -4.70 1.93 -14.25
N SER A 332 -5.46 1.76 -15.35
CA SER A 332 -6.92 1.60 -15.29
C SER A 332 -7.35 0.30 -14.61
N CYS A 333 -6.67 -0.83 -14.88
CA CYS A 333 -6.94 -2.10 -14.20
C CYS A 333 -6.69 -2.01 -12.69
N LEU A 334 -5.54 -1.43 -12.29
CA LEU A 334 -5.17 -1.30 -10.89
C LEU A 334 -6.06 -0.30 -10.16
N ALA A 335 -6.32 0.90 -10.73
CA ALA A 335 -7.17 1.92 -10.12
C ALA A 335 -8.61 1.43 -9.95
N ARG A 336 -9.15 0.71 -10.95
CA ARG A 336 -10.47 0.10 -10.84
C ARG A 336 -10.52 -0.97 -9.77
N GLY A 337 -9.51 -1.87 -9.75
CA GLY A 337 -9.41 -2.91 -8.74
C GLY A 337 -9.34 -2.34 -7.33
N ALA A 338 -8.51 -1.32 -7.11
CA ALA A 338 -8.39 -0.61 -5.83
C ALA A 338 -9.69 0.08 -5.43
N SER A 339 -10.39 0.74 -6.37
CA SER A 339 -11.66 1.40 -6.10
C SER A 339 -12.79 0.41 -5.73
N LEU A 340 -12.87 -0.73 -6.42
CA LEU A 340 -13.85 -1.77 -6.09
C LEU A 340 -13.55 -2.40 -4.73
N LEU A 341 -12.29 -2.69 -4.45
CA LEU A 341 -11.83 -3.26 -3.19
C LEU A 341 -12.16 -2.34 -2.01
N ALA A 342 -11.90 -1.05 -2.15
CA ALA A 342 -12.22 -0.06 -1.12
C ALA A 342 -13.74 0.04 -0.85
N ARG A 343 -14.56 0.06 -1.91
CA ARG A 343 -16.02 0.21 -1.78
C ARG A 343 -16.73 -1.04 -1.28
N GLN A 344 -16.25 -2.23 -1.67
CA GLN A 344 -16.93 -3.49 -1.36
C GLN A 344 -16.42 -4.16 -0.10
N HIS A 345 -15.14 -4.00 0.19
CA HIS A 345 -14.46 -4.74 1.26
C HIS A 345 -13.71 -3.84 2.26
N GLY A 346 -13.81 -2.52 2.13
CA GLY A 346 -13.18 -1.59 3.06
C GLY A 346 -11.64 -1.68 3.10
N VAL A 347 -10.99 -2.14 2.03
CA VAL A 347 -9.53 -2.22 1.95
C VAL A 347 -9.00 -1.11 1.06
N ILE A 348 -8.18 -0.24 1.60
CA ILE A 348 -7.65 0.93 0.91
C ILE A 348 -6.21 0.69 0.48
N VAL A 349 -5.99 0.74 -0.82
CA VAL A 349 -4.66 0.60 -1.43
C VAL A 349 -4.07 2.01 -1.61
N LYS A 350 -2.99 2.33 -0.91
CA LYS A 350 -2.31 3.64 -0.96
C LYS A 350 -1.39 3.79 -2.18
N ARG A 351 -0.88 2.67 -2.70
CA ARG A 351 0.03 2.59 -3.84
C ARG A 351 -0.48 1.57 -4.85
N LEU A 352 -0.80 2.00 -6.08
CA LEU A 352 -1.39 1.13 -7.11
C LEU A 352 -0.59 -0.15 -7.42
N PRO A 353 0.75 -0.11 -7.55
CA PRO A 353 1.54 -1.32 -7.76
C PRO A 353 1.36 -2.38 -6.66
N ALA A 354 1.08 -1.96 -5.42
CA ALA A 354 0.86 -2.88 -4.31
C ALA A 354 -0.34 -3.82 -4.54
N LEU A 355 -1.36 -3.38 -5.30
CA LEU A 355 -2.47 -4.25 -5.67
C LEU A 355 -2.02 -5.42 -6.56
N HIS A 356 -1.06 -5.18 -7.46
CA HIS A 356 -0.46 -6.25 -8.27
C HIS A 356 0.39 -7.17 -7.41
N ASP A 357 1.23 -6.59 -6.52
CA ASP A 357 2.09 -7.35 -5.61
C ASP A 357 1.25 -8.24 -4.67
N LEU A 358 0.07 -7.76 -4.21
CA LEU A 358 -0.94 -8.59 -3.54
C LEU A 358 -1.39 -9.78 -4.40
N GLY A 359 -1.68 -9.55 -5.68
CA GLY A 359 -2.08 -10.62 -6.60
C GLY A 359 -0.98 -11.66 -6.83
N ALA A 360 0.27 -11.25 -6.75
CA ALA A 360 1.46 -12.09 -6.92
C ALA A 360 1.95 -12.71 -5.60
N LEU A 361 1.30 -12.42 -4.47
CA LEU A 361 1.73 -12.82 -3.13
C LEU A 361 1.88 -14.35 -3.02
N GLU A 362 3.07 -14.79 -2.60
CA GLU A 362 3.41 -16.20 -2.35
C GLU A 362 3.63 -16.48 -0.85
N VAL A 363 4.10 -15.47 -0.10
CA VAL A 363 4.35 -15.57 1.34
C VAL A 363 3.75 -14.37 2.05
N LEU A 364 2.97 -14.61 3.09
CA LEU A 364 2.46 -13.58 3.99
C LEU A 364 3.07 -13.77 5.39
N CYS A 365 3.88 -12.82 5.81
CA CYS A 365 4.37 -12.73 7.17
C CYS A 365 3.36 -11.94 8.01
N LEU A 366 3.02 -12.47 9.18
CA LEU A 366 2.07 -11.88 10.11
C LEU A 366 2.78 -11.61 11.45
N ASP A 367 2.54 -10.45 12.06
CA ASP A 367 2.77 -10.36 13.50
C ASP A 367 1.67 -11.15 14.22
N LYS A 368 1.98 -11.69 15.40
CA LYS A 368 1.01 -12.43 16.21
C LYS A 368 0.01 -11.49 16.86
N THR A 369 0.53 -10.50 17.61
CA THR A 369 -0.23 -9.58 18.45
C THR A 369 -1.00 -8.57 17.58
N GLY A 370 -2.26 -8.29 17.94
CA GLY A 370 -3.11 -7.38 17.15
C GLY A 370 -3.60 -7.94 15.79
N THR A 371 -3.06 -9.09 15.33
CA THR A 371 -3.38 -9.69 14.04
C THR A 371 -4.02 -11.07 14.16
N LEU A 372 -3.37 -12.02 14.84
CA LEU A 372 -3.88 -13.36 15.11
C LEU A 372 -4.60 -13.43 16.46
N THR A 373 -4.20 -12.55 17.34
CA THR A 373 -4.78 -12.36 18.68
C THR A 373 -5.34 -10.96 18.80
N GLN A 374 -6.38 -10.82 19.62
CA GLN A 374 -6.90 -9.51 20.02
C GLN A 374 -5.94 -8.91 21.06
N ASP A 375 -5.80 -7.58 21.08
CA ASP A 375 -5.01 -6.89 22.13
C ASP A 375 -5.68 -6.90 23.51
N LEU A 376 -6.72 -7.70 23.66
CA LEU A 376 -7.48 -7.89 24.87
C LEU A 376 -7.11 -9.24 25.48
N PRO A 377 -6.20 -9.28 26.46
CA PRO A 377 -5.93 -10.51 27.20
C PRO A 377 -7.20 -10.95 27.95
N ARG A 378 -7.42 -12.24 28.06
CA ARG A 378 -8.48 -12.82 28.90
C ARG A 378 -7.86 -13.61 30.04
N VAL A 379 -8.49 -13.56 31.22
CA VAL A 379 -8.10 -14.42 32.33
C VAL A 379 -8.35 -15.87 31.90
N ASP A 380 -7.31 -16.68 32.02
CA ASP A 380 -7.37 -18.12 31.78
C ASP A 380 -7.66 -18.90 33.06
N ARG A 381 -6.82 -18.70 34.10
CA ARG A 381 -6.97 -19.35 35.41
C ARG A 381 -6.49 -18.41 36.49
N ALA A 382 -7.10 -18.53 37.66
CA ALA A 382 -6.60 -17.98 38.91
C ALA A 382 -6.21 -19.14 39.82
N LEU A 383 -5.00 -19.16 40.31
CA LEU A 383 -4.36 -20.30 41.01
C LEU A 383 -3.84 -19.88 42.35
N ASP A 384 -4.02 -20.72 43.37
CA ASP A 384 -3.38 -20.56 44.69
C ASP A 384 -1.87 -20.84 44.64
N ALA A 385 -1.20 -20.77 45.79
CA ALA A 385 0.22 -21.05 45.92
C ALA A 385 0.60 -22.52 45.61
N GLU A 386 -0.33 -23.43 45.65
CA GLU A 386 -0.20 -24.85 45.34
C GLU A 386 -0.57 -25.18 43.88
N GLY A 387 -1.00 -24.18 43.09
CA GLY A 387 -1.35 -24.33 41.68
C GLY A 387 -2.77 -24.85 41.42
N ARG A 388 -3.64 -24.84 42.43
CA ARG A 388 -5.05 -25.21 42.31
C ARG A 388 -5.89 -23.99 41.95
N ASP A 389 -6.98 -24.19 41.21
CA ASP A 389 -7.90 -23.10 40.88
C ASP A 389 -8.53 -22.51 42.14
N ASP A 390 -8.40 -21.21 42.32
CA ASP A 390 -8.92 -20.44 43.43
C ASP A 390 -9.51 -19.10 42.99
N ARG A 391 -10.85 -18.97 43.16
CA ARG A 391 -11.58 -17.73 42.83
C ARG A 391 -11.23 -16.56 43.75
N GLU A 392 -10.74 -16.80 44.98
CA GLU A 392 -10.34 -15.73 45.88
C GLU A 392 -9.18 -14.92 45.30
N VAL A 393 -8.26 -15.56 44.60
CA VAL A 393 -7.16 -14.88 43.90
C VAL A 393 -7.66 -13.92 42.82
N LEU A 394 -8.64 -14.35 42.01
CA LEU A 394 -9.26 -13.49 41.01
C LEU A 394 -10.02 -12.34 41.66
N HIS A 395 -10.77 -12.61 42.72
CA HIS A 395 -11.49 -11.60 43.48
C HIS A 395 -10.54 -10.47 43.97
N TRP A 396 -9.43 -10.82 44.62
CA TRP A 396 -8.48 -9.79 45.06
C TRP A 396 -7.81 -9.04 43.90
N ALA A 397 -7.52 -9.72 42.81
CA ALA A 397 -7.01 -9.07 41.59
C ALA A 397 -8.00 -8.04 41.01
N ALA A 398 -9.26 -8.40 41.00
CA ALA A 398 -10.35 -7.54 40.53
C ALA A 398 -10.67 -6.36 41.48
N VAL A 399 -10.63 -6.60 42.80
CA VAL A 399 -10.73 -5.52 43.79
C VAL A 399 -9.62 -4.49 43.62
N ASN A 400 -8.38 -4.95 43.36
CA ASN A 400 -7.28 -4.04 43.06
C ASN A 400 -7.55 -3.26 41.75
N ALA A 401 -7.95 -3.94 40.67
CA ALA A 401 -8.21 -3.31 39.39
C ALA A 401 -9.30 -2.23 39.51
N TRP A 402 -10.43 -2.56 40.16
CA TRP A 402 -11.55 -1.65 40.35
C TRP A 402 -11.17 -0.38 41.10
N TRP A 403 -10.53 -0.55 42.28
CA TRP A 403 -10.24 0.58 43.14
C TRP A 403 -9.02 1.38 42.68
N ALA A 404 -8.07 0.75 42.02
CA ALA A 404 -7.00 1.49 41.34
C ALA A 404 -7.55 2.41 40.26
N LEU A 405 -8.59 1.98 39.51
CA LEU A 405 -9.26 2.77 38.49
C LEU A 405 -10.10 3.91 39.08
N GLN A 406 -10.87 3.62 40.14
CA GLN A 406 -11.78 4.60 40.78
C GLN A 406 -11.05 5.74 41.53
N LEU A 407 -9.89 5.44 42.09
CA LEU A 407 -9.11 6.37 42.89
C LEU A 407 -7.97 7.09 42.14
N ALA A 408 -7.80 6.80 40.84
CA ALA A 408 -6.78 7.46 40.02
C ALA A 408 -7.25 8.84 39.55
N ASP A 409 -6.35 9.82 39.60
CA ASP A 409 -6.62 11.18 39.11
C ASP A 409 -6.87 11.28 37.60
N LEU A 410 -6.44 10.30 36.84
CA LEU A 410 -6.66 10.14 35.40
C LEU A 410 -6.98 8.68 35.09
N PRO A 411 -8.24 8.32 34.98
CA PRO A 411 -8.62 6.93 34.68
C PRO A 411 -8.35 6.62 33.20
N ALA A 412 -7.21 6.01 32.91
CA ALA A 412 -7.04 5.20 31.72
C ALA A 412 -7.02 3.75 32.19
N PRO A 413 -8.04 2.93 31.90
CA PRO A 413 -8.04 1.53 32.27
C PRO A 413 -6.86 0.86 31.56
N GLU A 414 -6.00 0.21 32.34
CA GLU A 414 -5.02 -0.71 31.74
C GLU A 414 -5.79 -1.92 31.19
N VAL A 415 -5.42 -2.35 30.00
CA VAL A 415 -6.05 -3.51 29.32
C VAL A 415 -6.08 -4.76 30.18
N LEU A 416 -5.09 -4.91 31.10
CA LEU A 416 -5.04 -5.99 32.08
C LEU A 416 -6.12 -5.87 33.17
N ASP A 417 -6.44 -4.64 33.56
CA ASP A 417 -7.45 -4.37 34.57
C ASP A 417 -8.86 -4.63 34.02
N GLU A 418 -9.11 -4.24 32.78
CA GLU A 418 -10.37 -4.61 32.08
C GLU A 418 -10.56 -6.13 32.02
N ALA A 419 -9.49 -6.88 31.66
CA ALA A 419 -9.56 -8.33 31.60
C ALA A 419 -9.87 -8.99 32.96
N LEU A 420 -9.35 -8.44 34.05
CA LEU A 420 -9.64 -8.91 35.41
C LEU A 420 -11.08 -8.62 35.83
N LEU A 421 -11.58 -7.43 35.45
CA LEU A 421 -12.93 -7.02 35.77
C LEU A 421 -13.97 -7.80 34.96
N ASP A 422 -13.70 -8.02 33.66
CA ASP A 422 -14.56 -8.83 32.78
C ASP A 422 -14.69 -10.31 33.24
N ALA A 423 -13.64 -10.84 33.86
CA ALA A 423 -13.61 -12.21 34.34
C ALA A 423 -14.23 -12.39 35.74
N SER A 424 -14.54 -11.29 36.42
CA SER A 424 -15.13 -11.28 37.78
C SER A 424 -16.60 -10.90 37.73
N ASP A 425 -17.40 -11.36 38.69
CA ASP A 425 -18.79 -10.96 38.84
C ASP A 425 -18.84 -9.51 39.40
N GLY A 426 -19.31 -8.56 38.61
CA GLY A 426 -19.22 -7.10 38.82
C GLY A 426 -19.85 -6.56 40.14
N GLU A 427 -20.53 -7.36 40.94
CA GLU A 427 -21.12 -6.94 42.22
C GLU A 427 -20.20 -7.24 43.42
N GLU A 428 -19.14 -8.02 43.26
CA GLU A 428 -18.30 -8.50 44.36
C GLU A 428 -17.40 -7.44 44.99
N PHE A 429 -17.15 -6.30 44.31
CA PHE A 429 -16.27 -5.23 44.85
C PHE A 429 -17.04 -4.07 45.48
N LEU A 430 -18.35 -3.99 45.28
CA LEU A 430 -19.18 -2.92 45.80
C LEU A 430 -19.20 -2.86 47.36
N PRO A 431 -19.04 -3.97 48.12
CA PRO A 431 -19.00 -3.92 49.56
C PRO A 431 -17.74 -3.31 50.17
N TYR A 432 -16.69 -3.04 49.35
CA TYR A 432 -15.43 -2.47 49.84
C TYR A 432 -15.43 -0.95 49.68
N ASP A 433 -14.85 -0.24 50.65
CA ASP A 433 -14.57 1.19 50.56
C ASP A 433 -13.11 1.40 50.10
N GLY A 434 -12.90 2.10 49.00
CA GLY A 434 -11.58 2.48 48.51
C GLY A 434 -10.98 3.59 49.36
N ILE A 435 -9.79 3.40 49.90
CA ILE A 435 -9.09 4.34 50.78
C ILE A 435 -7.96 5.09 50.04
N ALA A 436 -7.14 4.37 49.27
CA ALA A 436 -6.04 4.93 48.50
C ALA A 436 -5.64 3.98 47.36
N ALA A 437 -5.04 4.52 46.32
CA ALA A 437 -4.41 3.74 45.26
C ALA A 437 -2.97 4.23 45.03
N LEU A 438 -2.05 3.29 44.77
CA LEU A 438 -0.72 3.52 44.25
C LEU A 438 -0.74 2.94 42.82
N PRO A 439 -0.81 3.78 41.78
CA PRO A 439 -0.95 3.31 40.42
C PRO A 439 0.22 2.43 39.96
N PHE A 440 0.03 1.70 38.87
CA PHE A 440 1.09 0.90 38.30
C PHE A 440 2.31 1.77 37.97
N ASP A 441 3.46 1.29 38.35
CA ASP A 441 4.74 1.94 38.10
C ASP A 441 5.63 0.97 37.30
N PRO A 442 6.06 1.36 36.09
CA PRO A 442 6.89 0.51 35.21
C PRO A 442 8.20 0.05 35.86
N VAL A 443 8.76 0.81 36.78
CA VAL A 443 10.00 0.47 37.49
C VAL A 443 9.73 -0.56 38.59
N ARG A 444 8.69 -0.32 39.42
CA ARG A 444 8.25 -1.26 40.44
C ARG A 444 7.52 -2.47 39.86
N ARG A 445 6.88 -2.33 38.70
CA ARG A 445 6.07 -3.35 38.01
C ARG A 445 4.91 -3.90 38.83
N ILE A 446 4.36 -3.11 39.75
CA ILE A 446 3.22 -3.43 40.64
C ILE A 446 2.25 -2.25 40.75
N ALA A 447 0.99 -2.58 41.03
CA ALA A 447 -0.08 -1.65 41.39
C ALA A 447 -0.66 -2.07 42.75
N THR A 448 -1.00 -1.09 43.58
CA THR A 448 -1.56 -1.35 44.93
C THR A 448 -2.85 -0.58 45.12
N ALA A 449 -3.91 -1.22 45.55
CA ALA A 449 -5.13 -0.62 46.04
C ALA A 449 -5.27 -0.87 47.55
N VAL A 450 -5.73 0.12 48.28
CA VAL A 450 -6.01 0.03 49.70
C VAL A 450 -7.52 0.13 49.91
N VAL A 451 -8.10 -0.93 50.45
CA VAL A 451 -9.54 -1.04 50.60
C VAL A 451 -9.91 -1.39 52.03
N ARG A 452 -11.14 -1.03 52.42
CA ARG A 452 -11.73 -1.45 53.70
C ARG A 452 -12.88 -2.38 53.45
N GLY A 453 -12.79 -3.59 53.97
CA GLY A 453 -13.83 -4.60 53.85
C GLY A 453 -15.08 -4.31 54.69
N PRO A 454 -16.21 -4.89 54.31
CA PRO A 454 -17.48 -4.72 55.03
C PRO A 454 -17.39 -5.23 56.44
N GLY A 455 -17.83 -4.42 57.40
CA GLY A 455 -17.86 -4.79 58.81
C GLY A 455 -16.50 -4.77 59.54
N ARG A 456 -15.41 -4.43 58.88
CA ARG A 456 -14.06 -4.38 59.46
C ARG A 456 -13.61 -2.94 59.75
N LEU A 457 -14.33 -2.26 60.66
CA LEU A 457 -13.93 -0.94 61.08
C LEU A 457 -12.57 -0.97 61.76
N GLY A 458 -11.60 -0.16 61.31
CA GLY A 458 -10.28 -0.04 61.88
C GLY A 458 -9.17 -0.90 61.23
N VAL A 459 -9.50 -1.66 60.19
CA VAL A 459 -8.51 -2.44 59.42
C VAL A 459 -8.63 -2.12 57.93
N ASP A 460 -7.52 -1.72 57.33
CA ASP A 460 -7.44 -1.50 55.88
C ASP A 460 -6.65 -2.68 55.28
N THR A 461 -7.09 -3.16 54.11
CA THR A 461 -6.43 -4.23 53.37
C THR A 461 -5.69 -3.64 52.17
N LEU A 462 -4.39 -3.83 52.14
CA LEU A 462 -3.57 -3.56 50.98
C LEU A 462 -3.70 -4.73 50.01
N VAL A 463 -4.10 -4.47 48.77
CA VAL A 463 -4.16 -5.47 47.70
C VAL A 463 -3.13 -5.09 46.65
N VAL A 464 -2.16 -5.95 46.39
CA VAL A 464 -1.03 -5.72 45.51
C VAL A 464 -1.10 -6.71 44.36
N LYS A 465 -0.99 -6.24 43.12
CA LYS A 465 -0.87 -7.08 41.92
C LYS A 465 0.29 -6.63 41.06
N GLY A 466 0.92 -7.53 40.32
CA GLY A 466 1.98 -7.16 39.39
C GLY A 466 2.88 -8.32 38.99
N ALA A 467 4.09 -7.97 38.55
CA ALA A 467 5.08 -8.95 38.14
C ALA A 467 5.47 -9.88 39.28
N VAL A 468 5.56 -11.17 38.99
CA VAL A 468 5.76 -12.22 40.03
C VAL A 468 6.96 -11.94 40.89
N GLU A 469 8.10 -11.64 40.31
CA GLU A 469 9.34 -11.40 41.00
C GLU A 469 9.20 -10.24 42.00
N ASN A 470 8.59 -9.15 41.57
CA ASN A 470 8.45 -7.93 42.36
C ASN A 470 7.43 -8.07 43.50
N VAL A 471 6.36 -8.85 43.30
CA VAL A 471 5.37 -9.14 44.35
C VAL A 471 5.96 -10.09 45.38
N LEU A 472 6.60 -11.19 44.96
CA LEU A 472 7.19 -12.17 45.86
C LEU A 472 8.32 -11.60 46.74
N GLU A 473 9.09 -10.62 46.20
CA GLU A 473 10.11 -9.89 46.96
C GLU A 473 9.52 -9.14 48.15
N ARG A 474 8.27 -8.72 48.09
CA ARG A 474 7.55 -7.95 49.12
C ARG A 474 6.74 -8.82 50.05
N CYS A 475 6.61 -10.10 49.74
CA CYS A 475 5.89 -11.06 50.56
C CYS A 475 6.73 -11.55 51.76
N ALA A 476 6.07 -11.92 52.86
CA ALA A 476 6.67 -12.53 54.01
C ALA A 476 6.89 -14.05 53.77
N LEU A 477 7.84 -14.39 52.92
CA LEU A 477 8.19 -15.75 52.53
C LEU A 477 9.64 -16.06 52.92
N ASP A 478 9.91 -17.30 53.24
CA ASP A 478 11.29 -17.77 53.32
C ASP A 478 11.90 -17.98 51.91
N ASP A 479 13.23 -18.14 51.87
CA ASP A 479 13.93 -18.22 50.58
C ASP A 479 13.56 -19.50 49.79
N ALA A 480 13.32 -20.63 50.51
CA ALA A 480 12.93 -21.89 49.87
C ALA A 480 11.52 -21.82 49.27
N GLU A 481 10.60 -21.19 49.99
CA GLU A 481 9.22 -20.98 49.51
C GLU A 481 9.18 -20.00 48.31
N ARG A 482 9.99 -18.92 48.39
CA ARG A 482 10.13 -17.97 47.27
C ARG A 482 10.68 -18.66 46.01
N GLU A 483 11.73 -19.47 46.14
CA GLU A 483 12.32 -20.21 45.03
C GLU A 483 11.34 -21.21 44.39
N ARG A 484 10.57 -21.91 45.24
CA ARG A 484 9.50 -22.83 44.83
C ARG A 484 8.43 -22.10 44.02
N LEU A 485 7.97 -20.94 44.48
CA LEU A 485 6.94 -20.15 43.80
C LEU A 485 7.47 -19.56 42.48
N LEU A 486 8.72 -19.11 42.42
CA LEU A 486 9.37 -18.66 41.17
C LEU A 486 9.50 -19.81 40.15
N ALA A 487 9.84 -21.01 40.60
CA ALA A 487 9.89 -22.20 39.74
C ALA A 487 8.49 -22.54 39.19
N SER A 488 7.44 -22.50 40.04
CA SER A 488 6.05 -22.68 39.61
C SER A 488 5.63 -21.61 38.60
N ALA A 489 5.96 -20.36 38.87
CA ALA A 489 5.70 -19.24 37.92
C ALA A 489 6.39 -19.45 36.58
N ALA A 490 7.64 -19.94 36.57
CA ALA A 490 8.36 -20.22 35.33
C ALA A 490 7.69 -21.34 34.48
N VAL A 491 7.05 -22.31 35.14
CA VAL A 491 6.26 -23.35 34.43
C VAL A 491 4.98 -22.73 33.84
N LEU A 492 4.23 -21.97 34.65
CA LEU A 492 2.99 -21.32 34.24
C LEU A 492 3.24 -20.30 33.10
N ALA A 493 4.34 -19.56 33.17
CA ALA A 493 4.72 -18.60 32.13
C ALA A 493 5.08 -19.23 30.78
N ARG A 494 5.34 -20.54 30.69
CA ARG A 494 5.53 -21.24 29.40
C ARG A 494 4.22 -21.41 28.64
N ASP A 495 3.11 -21.56 29.41
CA ASP A 495 1.78 -21.84 28.83
C ASP A 495 0.87 -20.60 28.76
N SER A 496 1.26 -19.50 29.40
CA SER A 496 0.47 -18.27 29.52
C SER A 496 1.11 -17.12 28.75
N ALA A 497 0.30 -16.22 28.17
CA ALA A 497 0.80 -15.01 27.53
C ALA A 497 1.33 -14.02 28.57
N ARG A 498 0.64 -13.90 29.72
CA ARG A 498 1.03 -13.03 30.84
C ARG A 498 0.69 -13.72 32.16
N LEU A 499 1.51 -13.48 33.17
CA LEU A 499 1.36 -14.00 34.51
C LEU A 499 1.44 -12.84 35.52
N LEU A 500 0.40 -12.72 36.36
CA LEU A 500 0.35 -11.76 37.47
C LEU A 500 0.38 -12.51 38.79
N ALA A 501 1.08 -11.94 39.75
CA ALA A 501 1.01 -12.36 41.15
C ALA A 501 0.09 -11.42 41.94
N VAL A 502 -0.63 -11.97 42.89
CA VAL A 502 -1.55 -11.26 43.79
C VAL A 502 -1.15 -11.52 45.24
N ALA A 503 -1.07 -10.45 46.00
CA ALA A 503 -0.77 -10.53 47.43
C ALA A 503 -1.59 -9.51 48.24
N THR A 504 -1.83 -9.80 49.50
CA THR A 504 -2.61 -8.91 50.39
C THR A 504 -1.89 -8.69 51.72
N ALA A 505 -2.19 -7.59 52.41
CA ALA A 505 -1.79 -7.37 53.78
C ALA A 505 -2.82 -6.58 54.55
N GLU A 506 -3.16 -6.99 55.75
CA GLU A 506 -3.99 -6.22 56.66
C GLU A 506 -3.16 -5.23 57.45
N ARG A 507 -3.61 -3.99 57.56
CA ARG A 507 -2.96 -2.92 58.29
C ARG A 507 -3.98 -2.20 59.14
N PRO A 508 -3.60 -1.72 60.38
CA PRO A 508 -4.46 -0.84 61.14
C PRO A 508 -4.82 0.41 60.33
N ALA A 509 -6.10 0.78 60.36
CA ALA A 509 -6.55 1.99 59.68
C ALA A 509 -5.87 3.23 60.24
N ARG A 510 -5.36 4.10 59.38
CA ARG A 510 -4.59 5.26 59.80
C ARG A 510 -4.94 6.50 58.99
N LYS A 511 -4.71 7.72 59.56
CA LYS A 511 -4.91 9.00 58.92
C LYS A 511 -3.76 9.39 57.96
N ARG A 512 -2.57 8.74 58.07
CA ARG A 512 -1.41 9.01 57.23
C ARG A 512 -1.60 8.34 55.86
N ALA A 513 -1.22 9.03 54.81
CA ALA A 513 -1.24 8.50 53.45
C ALA A 513 -0.42 7.20 53.34
N TYR A 514 -0.92 6.27 52.57
CA TYR A 514 -0.19 5.05 52.17
C TYR A 514 0.86 5.37 51.12
N THR A 515 2.01 4.71 51.24
CA THR A 515 3.19 4.95 50.39
C THR A 515 3.79 3.60 49.98
N VAL A 516 4.72 3.62 49.02
CA VAL A 516 5.48 2.46 48.57
C VAL A 516 6.17 1.69 49.70
N ALA A 517 6.54 2.38 50.83
CA ALA A 517 7.15 1.74 51.99
C ALA A 517 6.19 0.77 52.72
N ASP A 518 4.90 0.90 52.52
CA ASP A 518 3.88 0.03 53.13
C ASP A 518 3.70 -1.30 52.40
N GLU A 519 4.23 -1.42 51.17
CA GLU A 519 4.21 -2.63 50.34
C GLU A 519 5.22 -3.68 50.78
N ARG A 520 5.19 -4.07 52.05
CA ARG A 520 6.10 -5.06 52.63
C ARG A 520 5.35 -6.01 53.55
N GLY A 521 5.90 -7.24 53.78
CA GLY A 521 5.30 -8.23 54.62
C GLY A 521 3.90 -8.59 54.13
N LEU A 522 3.76 -8.80 52.84
CA LEU A 522 2.53 -9.21 52.16
C LEU A 522 2.35 -10.73 52.31
N THR A 523 1.11 -11.19 52.33
CA THR A 523 0.73 -12.58 52.19
C THR A 523 0.45 -12.87 50.74
N PHE A 524 1.22 -13.77 50.15
CA PHE A 524 1.00 -14.24 48.80
C PHE A 524 -0.36 -14.97 48.69
N ARG A 525 -1.20 -14.59 47.72
CA ARG A 525 -2.49 -15.20 47.48
C ARG A 525 -2.46 -16.20 46.35
N GLY A 526 -1.76 -15.86 45.26
CA GLY A 526 -1.69 -16.72 44.09
C GLY A 526 -1.29 -16.05 42.84
N PHE A 527 -1.53 -16.76 41.73
CA PHE A 527 -1.24 -16.33 40.37
C PHE A 527 -2.51 -16.15 39.53
N VAL A 528 -2.52 -15.16 38.69
CA VAL A 528 -3.53 -15.02 37.60
C VAL A 528 -2.82 -15.20 36.30
N THR A 529 -3.23 -16.21 35.52
CA THR A 529 -2.74 -16.45 34.15
C THR A 529 -3.67 -15.80 33.16
N LEU A 530 -3.11 -15.10 32.19
CA LEU A 530 -3.86 -14.47 31.11
C LEU A 530 -3.40 -15.05 29.77
N ARG A 531 -4.36 -15.19 28.88
CA ARG A 531 -4.13 -15.58 27.46
C ARG A 531 -4.58 -14.48 26.52
N ASP A 532 -3.89 -14.37 25.40
CA ASP A 532 -4.36 -13.53 24.32
C ASP A 532 -5.58 -14.20 23.66
N ALA A 533 -6.69 -13.48 23.54
CA ALA A 533 -7.87 -13.98 22.84
C ALA A 533 -7.58 -14.10 21.35
N LEU A 534 -7.89 -15.25 20.75
CA LEU A 534 -7.75 -15.45 19.31
C LEU A 534 -8.81 -14.63 18.55
N VAL A 535 -8.44 -14.09 17.38
CA VAL A 535 -9.41 -13.52 16.45
C VAL A 535 -10.29 -14.64 15.91
N PRO A 536 -11.63 -14.59 16.08
CA PRO A 536 -12.53 -15.71 15.75
C PRO A 536 -12.45 -16.16 14.28
N SER A 537 -12.19 -15.22 13.36
CA SER A 537 -12.09 -15.48 11.92
C SER A 537 -10.71 -15.93 11.45
N ALA A 538 -9.67 -15.85 12.31
CA ALA A 538 -8.29 -16.08 11.91
C ALA A 538 -8.05 -17.49 11.33
N ALA A 539 -8.56 -18.55 11.98
CA ALA A 539 -8.38 -19.92 11.50
C ALA A 539 -8.99 -20.13 10.10
N ALA A 540 -10.20 -19.62 9.86
CA ALA A 540 -10.86 -19.70 8.56
C ALA A 540 -10.09 -18.94 7.47
N ALA A 541 -9.62 -17.72 7.78
CA ALA A 541 -8.86 -16.90 6.86
C ALA A 541 -7.48 -17.52 6.52
N LEU A 542 -6.79 -18.09 7.50
CA LEU A 542 -5.53 -18.81 7.30
C LEU A 542 -5.69 -20.01 6.38
N SER A 543 -6.76 -20.79 6.58
CA SER A 543 -7.11 -21.93 5.71
C SER A 543 -7.43 -21.48 4.29
N ALA A 544 -8.18 -20.38 4.12
CA ALA A 544 -8.50 -19.80 2.82
C ALA A 544 -7.23 -19.29 2.09
N LEU A 545 -6.33 -18.62 2.78
CA LEU A 545 -5.04 -18.18 2.24
C LEU A 545 -4.19 -19.37 1.77
N ALA A 546 -4.09 -20.42 2.58
CA ALA A 546 -3.40 -21.65 2.20
C ALA A 546 -4.03 -22.30 0.94
N GLY A 547 -5.39 -22.32 0.86
CA GLY A 547 -6.14 -22.80 -0.31
C GLY A 547 -5.89 -22.00 -1.59
N THR A 548 -5.41 -20.76 -1.46
CA THR A 548 -5.03 -19.90 -2.58
C THR A 548 -3.53 -19.94 -2.90
N GLY A 549 -2.75 -20.81 -2.23
CA GLY A 549 -1.32 -21.01 -2.47
C GLY A 549 -0.42 -19.95 -1.84
N VAL A 550 -0.89 -19.27 -0.79
CA VAL A 550 -0.09 -18.33 0.03
C VAL A 550 0.42 -19.07 1.27
N ALA A 551 1.73 -19.11 1.44
CA ALA A 551 2.36 -19.63 2.64
C ALA A 551 2.34 -18.57 3.74
N VAL A 552 1.73 -18.90 4.88
CA VAL A 552 1.69 -18.01 6.04
C VAL A 552 2.87 -18.29 6.96
N LYS A 553 3.50 -17.23 7.47
CA LYS A 553 4.59 -17.28 8.45
C LYS A 553 4.31 -16.29 9.57
N VAL A 554 4.54 -16.70 10.80
CA VAL A 554 4.34 -15.89 12.00
C VAL A 554 5.70 -15.38 12.50
N VAL A 555 5.82 -14.07 12.64
CA VAL A 555 7.08 -13.41 13.06
C VAL A 555 6.76 -12.50 14.25
N THR A 556 7.10 -12.94 15.45
CA THR A 556 6.67 -12.28 16.70
C THR A 556 7.84 -12.03 17.67
N GLY A 557 7.68 -11.02 18.52
CA GLY A 557 8.56 -10.77 19.68
C GLY A 557 8.36 -11.73 20.84
N ASP A 558 7.29 -12.53 20.82
CA ASP A 558 6.86 -13.38 21.91
C ASP A 558 7.73 -14.61 22.15
N HIS A 559 7.47 -15.26 23.29
CA HIS A 559 8.12 -16.50 23.63
C HIS A 559 7.77 -17.64 22.64
N PRO A 560 8.75 -18.51 22.28
CA PRO A 560 8.54 -19.58 21.29
C PRO A 560 7.35 -20.50 21.61
N GLY A 561 7.16 -20.85 22.88
CA GLY A 561 6.05 -21.73 23.33
C GLY A 561 4.68 -21.09 23.08
N THR A 562 4.52 -19.81 23.43
CA THR A 562 3.27 -19.05 23.22
C THR A 562 2.95 -18.93 21.72
N ALA A 563 3.96 -18.59 20.92
CA ALA A 563 3.80 -18.47 19.48
C ALA A 563 3.42 -19.80 18.81
N ALA A 564 4.08 -20.90 19.21
CA ALA A 564 3.78 -22.24 18.70
C ALA A 564 2.35 -22.67 19.03
N ARG A 565 1.90 -22.41 20.28
CA ARG A 565 0.55 -22.76 20.73
C ARG A 565 -0.53 -22.00 19.95
N VAL A 566 -0.39 -20.69 19.81
CA VAL A 566 -1.33 -19.88 19.01
C VAL A 566 -1.43 -20.42 17.59
N CYS A 567 -0.31 -20.81 16.98
CA CYS A 567 -0.32 -21.43 15.65
C CYS A 567 -1.08 -22.76 15.64
N GLN A 568 -0.87 -23.62 16.62
CA GLN A 568 -1.58 -24.91 16.76
C GLN A 568 -3.08 -24.71 16.96
N ASP A 569 -3.47 -23.79 17.84
CA ASP A 569 -4.88 -23.45 18.10
C ASP A 569 -5.59 -22.91 16.84
N LEU A 570 -4.84 -22.26 15.91
CA LEU A 570 -5.31 -21.78 14.61
C LEU A 570 -5.18 -22.80 13.47
N GLY A 571 -4.74 -24.03 13.78
CA GLY A 571 -4.59 -25.12 12.79
C GLY A 571 -3.35 -25.02 11.90
N LEU A 572 -2.36 -24.21 12.30
CA LEU A 572 -1.05 -24.13 11.65
C LEU A 572 -0.07 -25.07 12.36
N ASP A 573 0.64 -25.90 11.59
CA ASP A 573 1.76 -26.67 12.15
C ASP A 573 2.97 -25.75 12.36
N PRO A 574 3.37 -25.44 13.60
CA PRO A 574 4.51 -24.54 13.84
C PRO A 574 5.85 -25.15 13.43
N GLY A 575 5.94 -26.49 13.33
CA GLY A 575 7.19 -27.18 13.05
C GLY A 575 8.32 -26.78 14.00
N LYS A 576 9.54 -26.60 13.48
CA LYS A 576 10.66 -26.04 14.24
C LYS A 576 10.54 -24.51 14.31
N VAL A 577 10.38 -23.99 15.54
CA VAL A 577 10.40 -22.55 15.82
C VAL A 577 11.84 -22.05 15.81
N LEU A 578 12.11 -20.99 15.05
CA LEU A 578 13.40 -20.27 15.08
C LEU A 578 13.31 -19.07 16.04
N THR A 579 14.31 -18.92 16.87
CA THR A 579 14.45 -17.75 17.77
C THR A 579 15.38 -16.70 17.16
N ALA A 580 15.34 -15.47 17.72
CA ALA A 580 16.28 -14.40 17.35
C ALA A 580 17.75 -14.87 17.40
N ARG A 581 18.13 -15.66 18.41
CA ARG A 581 19.49 -16.21 18.52
C ARG A 581 19.84 -17.17 17.39
N ASP A 582 18.88 -17.98 16.93
CA ASP A 582 19.08 -18.87 15.79
C ASP A 582 19.25 -18.05 14.51
N ILE A 583 18.46 -16.98 14.34
CA ILE A 583 18.53 -16.05 13.20
C ILE A 583 19.90 -15.35 13.18
N ASP A 584 20.41 -14.89 14.33
CA ASP A 584 21.71 -14.23 14.42
C ASP A 584 22.88 -15.17 14.11
N ALA A 585 22.74 -16.45 14.41
CA ALA A 585 23.75 -17.47 14.11
C ALA A 585 23.81 -17.86 12.62
N LEU A 586 22.78 -17.55 11.83
CA LEU A 586 22.69 -17.89 10.41
C LEU A 586 23.20 -16.75 9.52
N THR A 587 23.91 -17.10 8.45
CA THR A 587 24.16 -16.17 7.35
C THR A 587 22.87 -15.89 6.57
N ASP A 588 22.83 -14.82 5.77
CA ASP A 588 21.64 -14.48 4.99
C ASP A 588 21.27 -15.59 3.97
N ALA A 589 22.26 -16.27 3.39
CA ALA A 589 22.03 -17.40 2.48
C ALA A 589 21.41 -18.61 3.21
N GLU A 590 21.89 -18.96 4.38
CA GLU A 590 21.35 -20.05 5.20
C GLU A 590 19.94 -19.69 5.70
N LEU A 591 19.69 -18.43 6.04
CA LEU A 591 18.38 -17.95 6.46
C LEU A 591 17.35 -18.06 5.33
N VAL A 592 17.75 -17.88 4.07
CA VAL A 592 16.88 -18.13 2.89
C VAL A 592 16.44 -19.60 2.86
N ASP A 593 17.37 -20.54 2.98
CA ASP A 593 17.07 -21.97 2.89
C ASP A 593 16.21 -22.45 4.08
N VAL A 594 16.59 -22.10 5.30
CA VAL A 594 15.84 -22.47 6.51
C VAL A 594 14.48 -21.78 6.53
N GLY A 595 14.43 -20.52 6.10
CA GLY A 595 13.23 -19.70 6.07
C GLY A 595 12.12 -20.26 5.16
N ARG A 596 12.47 -21.03 4.13
CA ARG A 596 11.47 -21.72 3.26
C ARG A 596 10.55 -22.64 4.05
N HIS A 597 11.11 -23.37 5.01
CA HIS A 597 10.42 -24.42 5.74
C HIS A 597 9.94 -23.97 7.14
N THR A 598 10.46 -22.89 7.67
CA THR A 598 10.08 -22.36 8.98
C THR A 598 8.74 -21.62 8.90
N VAL A 599 7.83 -21.94 9.81
CA VAL A 599 6.53 -21.28 9.93
C VAL A 599 6.55 -20.19 11.00
N VAL A 600 7.28 -20.41 12.11
CA VAL A 600 7.27 -19.51 13.28
C VAL A 600 8.66 -19.00 13.59
N PHE A 601 8.78 -17.67 13.71
CA PHE A 601 9.97 -16.95 14.16
C PHE A 601 9.62 -16.19 15.44
N ALA A 602 10.30 -16.50 16.54
CA ALA A 602 9.97 -16.02 17.88
C ALA A 602 11.08 -15.17 18.50
N ARG A 603 10.75 -14.33 19.48
CA ARG A 603 11.65 -13.37 20.14
C ARG A 603 12.34 -12.41 19.17
N CYS A 604 11.68 -12.12 18.04
CA CYS A 604 12.23 -11.26 17.00
C CYS A 604 12.21 -9.78 17.42
N THR A 605 13.33 -9.09 17.27
CA THR A 605 13.39 -7.63 17.27
C THR A 605 12.86 -7.08 15.95
N PRO A 606 12.59 -5.77 15.81
CA PRO A 606 12.22 -5.16 14.56
C PRO A 606 13.19 -5.45 13.40
N GLU A 607 14.50 -5.46 13.68
CA GLU A 607 15.55 -5.78 12.73
C GLU A 607 15.49 -7.24 12.26
N HIS A 608 15.23 -8.17 13.19
CA HIS A 608 15.04 -9.60 12.86
C HIS A 608 13.82 -9.81 11.98
N LYS A 609 12.69 -9.13 12.27
CA LYS A 609 11.48 -9.16 11.42
C LYS A 609 11.82 -8.73 9.99
N ALA A 610 12.51 -7.61 9.82
CA ALA A 610 12.94 -7.11 8.52
C ALA A 610 13.94 -8.04 7.82
N ARG A 611 14.86 -8.67 8.56
CA ARG A 611 15.85 -9.60 8.03
C ARG A 611 15.20 -10.86 7.47
N VAL A 612 14.24 -11.45 8.20
CA VAL A 612 13.45 -12.60 7.75
C VAL A 612 12.70 -12.27 6.45
N VAL A 613 12.02 -11.13 6.40
CA VAL A 613 11.30 -10.70 5.19
C VAL A 613 12.25 -10.51 4.00
N ARG A 614 13.41 -9.89 4.22
CA ARG A 614 14.43 -9.73 3.17
C ARG A 614 14.97 -11.06 2.66
N ALA A 615 15.22 -12.03 3.54
CA ALA A 615 15.66 -13.36 3.18
C ALA A 615 14.62 -14.09 2.29
N LEU A 616 13.34 -14.03 2.67
CA LEU A 616 12.25 -14.63 1.89
C LEU A 616 12.09 -13.98 0.51
N ARG A 617 12.30 -12.65 0.40
CA ARG A 617 12.33 -11.95 -0.90
C ARG A 617 13.54 -12.31 -1.74
N ALA A 618 14.69 -12.52 -1.12
CA ALA A 618 15.91 -12.94 -1.83
C ALA A 618 15.75 -14.32 -2.49
N ASP A 619 14.86 -15.17 -1.97
CA ASP A 619 14.43 -16.43 -2.60
C ASP A 619 13.61 -16.24 -3.91
N GLY A 620 13.36 -14.99 -4.31
CA GLY A 620 12.57 -14.64 -5.50
C GLY A 620 11.07 -14.70 -5.28
N ARG A 621 10.60 -14.88 -4.05
CA ARG A 621 9.18 -14.89 -3.69
C ARG A 621 8.65 -13.48 -3.45
N VAL A 622 7.39 -13.28 -3.78
CA VAL A 622 6.68 -12.05 -3.44
C VAL A 622 6.17 -12.16 -2.00
N CYS A 623 6.68 -11.30 -1.13
CA CYS A 623 6.41 -11.32 0.30
C CYS A 623 5.57 -10.14 0.74
N GLY A 624 4.49 -10.41 1.49
CA GLY A 624 3.72 -9.41 2.25
C GLY A 624 4.08 -9.45 3.72
N PHE A 625 3.88 -8.33 4.41
CA PHE A 625 3.94 -8.25 5.85
C PHE A 625 2.70 -7.54 6.38
N LEU A 626 2.04 -8.14 7.38
CA LEU A 626 0.91 -7.55 8.09
C LEU A 626 1.31 -7.32 9.54
N GLY A 627 1.24 -6.08 9.99
CA GLY A 627 1.55 -5.65 11.35
C GLY A 627 0.91 -4.31 11.67
N ASP A 628 0.81 -3.96 12.95
CA ASP A 628 0.09 -2.81 13.49
C ASP A 628 0.97 -1.86 14.34
N GLY A 629 2.12 -2.34 14.80
CA GLY A 629 2.98 -1.65 15.74
C GLY A 629 4.15 -0.87 15.12
N VAL A 630 4.76 -0.01 15.92
CA VAL A 630 6.04 0.67 15.58
C VAL A 630 7.15 -0.35 15.28
N ASN A 631 7.14 -1.48 16.00
CA ASN A 631 8.11 -2.56 15.86
C ASN A 631 8.04 -3.28 14.51
N ASP A 632 6.95 -3.10 13.76
CA ASP A 632 6.73 -3.74 12.46
C ASP A 632 7.20 -2.88 11.29
N LEU A 633 7.46 -1.60 11.52
CA LEU A 633 7.82 -0.64 10.48
C LEU A 633 9.00 -1.10 9.60
N PRO A 634 10.12 -1.60 10.14
CA PRO A 634 11.23 -2.09 9.31
C PRO A 634 10.82 -3.28 8.43
N ALA A 635 9.94 -4.16 8.91
CA ALA A 635 9.43 -5.30 8.16
C ALA A 635 8.42 -4.89 7.08
N LEU A 636 7.53 -3.93 7.39
CA LEU A 636 6.60 -3.32 6.42
C LEU A 636 7.35 -2.69 5.23
N TYR A 637 8.47 -2.00 5.50
CA TYR A 637 9.32 -1.45 4.44
C TYR A 637 10.13 -2.50 3.68
N ALA A 638 10.52 -3.59 4.34
CA ALA A 638 11.28 -4.66 3.72
C ALA A 638 10.41 -5.53 2.80
N ALA A 639 9.10 -5.60 3.01
CA ALA A 639 8.16 -6.38 2.22
C ALA A 639 7.93 -5.78 0.82
N ASP A 640 7.43 -6.60 -0.12
CA ASP A 640 6.93 -6.12 -1.42
C ASP A 640 5.61 -5.37 -1.23
N VAL A 641 4.78 -5.84 -0.28
CA VAL A 641 3.55 -5.15 0.15
C VAL A 641 3.44 -5.16 1.67
N GLY A 642 3.37 -3.96 2.25
CA GLY A 642 3.06 -3.75 3.67
C GLY A 642 1.57 -3.56 3.87
N ILE A 643 0.97 -4.27 4.82
CA ILE A 643 -0.45 -4.22 5.15
C ILE A 643 -0.59 -3.84 6.63
N CYS A 644 -1.54 -2.99 6.97
CA CYS A 644 -1.85 -2.71 8.37
C CYS A 644 -3.37 -2.57 8.61
N PRO A 645 -3.87 -2.85 9.81
CA PRO A 645 -5.23 -2.48 10.20
C PRO A 645 -5.36 -0.96 10.36
N ARG A 646 -6.60 -0.45 10.44
CA ARG A 646 -6.85 1.00 10.59
C ARG A 646 -6.42 1.53 11.95
N ASP A 647 -6.63 0.74 12.99
CA ASP A 647 -6.27 0.99 14.38
C ASP A 647 -4.77 0.79 14.67
N ALA A 648 -3.98 0.44 13.64
CA ALA A 648 -2.53 0.48 13.72
C ALA A 648 -2.03 1.88 14.08
N VAL A 649 -0.89 1.96 14.73
CA VAL A 649 -0.23 3.24 15.02
C VAL A 649 0.05 4.02 13.75
N ASP A 650 0.01 5.35 13.82
CA ASP A 650 0.15 6.26 12.67
C ASP A 650 1.36 5.97 11.80
N VAL A 651 2.48 5.64 12.43
CA VAL A 651 3.74 5.28 11.75
C VAL A 651 3.58 4.03 10.90
N ALA A 652 2.92 3.00 11.42
CA ALA A 652 2.65 1.77 10.68
C ALA A 652 1.66 2.03 9.53
N ARG A 653 0.60 2.81 9.77
CA ARG A 653 -0.34 3.24 8.73
C ARG A 653 0.33 4.04 7.62
N GLU A 654 1.22 4.99 7.96
CA GLU A 654 1.95 5.76 6.94
C GLU A 654 2.92 4.88 6.16
N GLY A 655 3.58 3.94 6.84
CA GLY A 655 4.52 2.99 6.24
C GLY A 655 3.87 1.89 5.38
N ALA A 656 2.60 1.57 5.60
CA ALA A 656 1.92 0.50 4.87
C ALA A 656 1.48 0.94 3.46
N ASP A 657 1.42 -0.03 2.55
CA ASP A 657 0.90 0.14 1.19
C ASP A 657 -0.62 -0.06 1.12
N VAL A 658 -1.16 -0.84 2.07
CA VAL A 658 -2.56 -1.24 2.14
C VAL A 658 -3.04 -1.08 3.57
N VAL A 659 -4.21 -0.45 3.75
CA VAL A 659 -4.84 -0.22 5.05
C VAL A 659 -6.21 -0.90 5.06
N LEU A 660 -6.47 -1.72 6.08
CA LEU A 660 -7.76 -2.35 6.31
C LEU A 660 -8.61 -1.38 7.14
N THR A 661 -9.86 -1.09 6.72
CA THR A 661 -10.75 -0.19 7.47
C THR A 661 -11.55 -0.94 8.54
N GLU A 662 -12.36 -0.23 9.33
CA GLU A 662 -13.21 -0.83 10.38
C GLU A 662 -14.14 -1.95 9.90
N HIS A 663 -14.57 -1.87 8.63
CA HIS A 663 -15.42 -2.89 8.01
C HIS A 663 -14.62 -4.13 7.59
N ALA A 664 -13.29 -4.07 7.68
CA ALA A 664 -12.35 -5.07 7.22
C ALA A 664 -11.38 -5.51 8.36
N LYS A 665 -11.88 -5.58 9.60
CA LYS A 665 -11.04 -5.92 10.80
C LYS A 665 -10.42 -7.32 10.75
N ASP A 666 -10.85 -8.14 9.79
CA ASP A 666 -10.51 -9.55 9.69
C ASP A 666 -9.44 -9.83 8.65
N LEU A 667 -8.63 -10.86 8.91
CA LEU A 667 -7.73 -11.47 7.92
C LEU A 667 -8.45 -11.87 6.61
N SER A 668 -9.78 -12.05 6.63
CA SER A 668 -10.60 -12.26 5.43
C SER A 668 -10.51 -11.10 4.44
N ALA A 669 -10.28 -9.88 4.92
CA ALA A 669 -10.04 -8.71 4.07
C ALA A 669 -8.77 -8.86 3.23
N VAL A 670 -7.75 -9.53 3.75
CA VAL A 670 -6.52 -9.84 3.00
C VAL A 670 -6.81 -10.83 1.87
N GLU A 671 -7.70 -11.81 2.09
CA GLU A 671 -8.16 -12.73 1.03
C GLU A 671 -8.86 -11.97 -0.10
N HIS A 672 -9.75 -11.02 0.22
CA HIS A 672 -10.40 -10.18 -0.76
C HIS A 672 -9.41 -9.28 -1.50
N ALA A 673 -8.42 -8.74 -0.81
CA ALA A 673 -7.35 -7.94 -1.40
C ALA A 673 -6.50 -8.76 -2.37
N LEU A 674 -6.16 -10.00 -1.99
CA LEU A 674 -5.47 -10.98 -2.82
C LEU A 674 -6.28 -11.29 -4.10
N ALA A 675 -7.57 -11.57 -3.95
CA ALA A 675 -8.47 -11.87 -5.06
C ALA A 675 -8.57 -10.67 -6.03
N ALA A 676 -8.71 -9.44 -5.51
CA ALA A 676 -8.75 -8.22 -6.30
C ALA A 676 -7.41 -7.96 -7.03
N GLY A 677 -6.28 -8.23 -6.37
CA GLY A 677 -4.95 -8.16 -6.96
C GLY A 677 -4.78 -9.16 -8.10
N ARG A 678 -5.19 -10.42 -7.90
CA ARG A 678 -5.15 -11.47 -8.93
C ARG A 678 -6.08 -11.17 -10.10
N HIS A 679 -7.24 -10.58 -9.81
CA HIS A 679 -8.18 -10.11 -10.82
C HIS A 679 -7.53 -9.05 -11.73
N SER A 680 -6.97 -8.00 -11.13
CA SER A 680 -6.32 -6.91 -11.86
C SER A 680 -5.11 -7.39 -12.64
N SER A 681 -4.25 -8.21 -12.02
CA SER A 681 -3.06 -8.80 -12.65
C SER A 681 -3.40 -9.77 -13.78
N GLY A 682 -4.48 -10.53 -13.64
CA GLY A 682 -5.00 -11.42 -14.68
C GLY A 682 -5.44 -10.65 -15.93
N ASN A 683 -6.10 -9.51 -15.76
CA ASN A 683 -6.50 -8.64 -16.87
C ASN A 683 -5.27 -8.01 -17.56
N ILE A 684 -4.30 -7.52 -16.80
CA ILE A 684 -3.03 -6.99 -17.32
C ILE A 684 -2.28 -8.07 -18.11
N ALA A 685 -2.16 -9.28 -17.54
CA ALA A 685 -1.50 -10.40 -18.21
C ALA A 685 -2.20 -10.81 -19.51
N THR A 686 -3.53 -10.78 -19.54
CA THR A 686 -4.33 -11.07 -20.74
C THR A 686 -4.08 -10.03 -21.82
N TYR A 687 -4.13 -8.74 -21.46
CA TYR A 687 -3.80 -7.65 -22.38
C TYR A 687 -2.39 -7.83 -22.97
N LEU A 688 -1.36 -7.99 -22.11
CA LEU A 688 0.01 -8.16 -22.57
C LEU A 688 0.19 -9.34 -23.53
N ARG A 689 -0.40 -10.49 -23.22
CA ARG A 689 -0.33 -11.69 -24.06
C ARG A 689 -0.95 -11.45 -25.43
N ILE A 690 -2.12 -10.86 -25.47
CA ILE A 690 -2.86 -10.60 -26.71
C ILE A 690 -2.10 -9.57 -27.57
N THR A 691 -1.76 -8.42 -27.00
CA THR A 691 -1.07 -7.35 -27.73
C THR A 691 0.26 -7.80 -28.29
N LEU A 692 1.11 -8.44 -27.45
CA LEU A 692 2.45 -8.82 -27.87
C LEU A 692 2.45 -9.97 -28.88
N SER A 693 1.49 -10.91 -28.77
CA SER A 693 1.38 -11.98 -29.77
C SER A 693 0.86 -11.45 -31.12
N SER A 694 -0.13 -10.55 -31.12
CA SER A 694 -0.61 -9.90 -32.34
C SER A 694 0.49 -9.07 -33.00
N ASN A 695 1.21 -8.25 -32.23
CA ASN A 695 2.28 -7.42 -32.77
C ASN A 695 3.42 -8.26 -33.38
N LEU A 696 3.82 -9.36 -32.72
CA LEU A 696 4.83 -10.27 -33.28
C LEU A 696 4.33 -10.92 -34.58
N GLY A 697 3.06 -11.35 -34.63
CA GLY A 697 2.45 -11.91 -35.82
C GLY A 697 2.49 -10.91 -36.98
N ASN A 698 2.03 -9.70 -36.74
CA ASN A 698 2.02 -8.63 -37.75
C ASN A 698 3.43 -8.33 -38.29
N VAL A 699 4.47 -8.32 -37.44
CA VAL A 699 5.85 -8.12 -37.89
C VAL A 699 6.33 -9.25 -38.77
N ILE A 700 6.08 -10.49 -38.40
CA ILE A 700 6.45 -11.65 -39.24
C ILE A 700 5.71 -11.59 -40.58
N ALA A 701 4.42 -11.26 -40.57
CA ALA A 701 3.62 -11.12 -41.77
C ALA A 701 4.13 -9.98 -42.68
N MET A 702 4.46 -8.82 -42.09
CA MET A 702 5.04 -7.67 -42.83
C MET A 702 6.41 -7.99 -43.42
N LEU A 703 7.25 -8.71 -42.69
CA LEU A 703 8.52 -9.21 -43.25
C LEU A 703 8.27 -10.17 -44.42
N GLY A 704 7.33 -11.12 -44.26
CA GLY A 704 6.92 -12.05 -45.34
C GLY A 704 6.34 -11.30 -46.56
N ALA A 705 5.48 -10.33 -46.34
CA ALA A 705 4.96 -9.49 -47.40
C ALA A 705 6.05 -8.69 -48.15
N GLY A 706 6.99 -8.11 -47.37
CA GLY A 706 8.14 -7.40 -47.96
C GLY A 706 9.00 -8.29 -48.86
N LEU A 707 9.01 -9.59 -48.64
CA LEU A 707 9.69 -10.58 -49.49
C LEU A 707 8.85 -11.02 -50.70
N LEU A 708 7.54 -11.17 -50.51
CA LEU A 708 6.65 -11.81 -51.48
C LEU A 708 5.95 -10.80 -52.45
N LEU A 709 5.59 -9.61 -51.93
CA LEU A 709 4.80 -8.65 -52.67
C LEU A 709 5.64 -7.56 -53.34
N PRO A 710 5.35 -7.10 -54.58
CA PRO A 710 6.04 -6.01 -55.26
C PRO A 710 5.71 -4.63 -54.73
N PHE A 711 4.70 -4.47 -53.88
CA PHE A 711 4.20 -3.25 -53.25
C PHE A 711 4.12 -3.37 -51.74
N LEU A 712 3.86 -2.26 -51.05
CA LEU A 712 3.62 -2.24 -49.63
C LEU A 712 2.28 -2.90 -49.30
N PRO A 713 2.22 -3.88 -48.37
CA PRO A 713 0.97 -4.63 -48.10
C PRO A 713 -0.11 -3.78 -47.42
N MET A 714 0.26 -2.64 -46.83
CA MET A 714 -0.64 -1.70 -46.18
C MET A 714 0.02 -0.30 -46.12
N LEU A 715 -0.78 0.76 -46.25
CA LEU A 715 -0.28 2.11 -46.09
C LEU A 715 -0.01 2.44 -44.60
N PRO A 716 0.99 3.28 -44.30
CA PRO A 716 1.29 3.67 -42.92
C PRO A 716 0.09 4.23 -42.15
N VAL A 717 -0.76 5.03 -42.81
CA VAL A 717 -2.00 5.58 -42.22
C VAL A 717 -2.95 4.46 -41.79
N GLN A 718 -3.10 3.43 -42.62
CA GLN A 718 -3.99 2.29 -42.32
C GLN A 718 -3.48 1.48 -41.11
N VAL A 719 -2.16 1.22 -41.03
CA VAL A 719 -1.53 0.56 -39.87
C VAL A 719 -1.82 1.34 -38.57
N LEU A 720 -1.73 2.66 -38.62
CA LEU A 720 -1.98 3.52 -37.46
C LEU A 720 -3.45 3.53 -37.05
N VAL A 721 -4.38 3.63 -37.99
CA VAL A 721 -5.82 3.56 -37.68
C VAL A 721 -6.18 2.20 -37.11
N GLN A 722 -5.66 1.13 -37.68
CA GLN A 722 -5.82 -0.24 -37.17
C GLN A 722 -5.37 -0.36 -35.74
N ASN A 723 -4.13 0.07 -35.43
CA ASN A 723 -3.58 0.01 -34.06
C ASN A 723 -4.41 0.85 -33.08
N LEU A 724 -4.81 2.05 -33.46
CA LEU A 724 -5.66 2.90 -32.63
C LEU A 724 -7.02 2.24 -32.32
N CYS A 725 -7.65 1.62 -33.31
CA CYS A 725 -8.92 0.90 -33.13
C CYS A 725 -8.74 -0.31 -32.18
N PHE A 726 -7.67 -1.07 -32.38
CA PHE A 726 -7.36 -2.24 -31.54
C PHE A 726 -7.04 -1.83 -30.11
N ASP A 727 -6.20 -0.81 -29.91
CA ASP A 727 -5.85 -0.27 -28.59
C ASP A 727 -7.07 0.27 -27.84
N ALA A 728 -7.96 0.99 -28.56
CA ALA A 728 -9.22 1.45 -27.97
C ALA A 728 -10.11 0.27 -27.52
N ALA A 729 -10.19 -0.79 -28.33
CA ALA A 729 -10.95 -1.99 -27.96
C ALA A 729 -10.36 -2.72 -26.75
N GLN A 730 -9.04 -2.72 -26.61
CA GLN A 730 -8.34 -3.36 -25.50
C GLN A 730 -8.57 -2.69 -24.14
N LEU A 731 -8.98 -1.41 -24.09
CA LEU A 731 -9.41 -0.76 -22.83
C LEU A 731 -10.53 -1.53 -22.13
N ALA A 732 -11.31 -2.31 -22.86
CA ALA A 732 -12.34 -3.17 -22.31
C ALA A 732 -11.80 -4.26 -21.35
N PHE A 733 -10.51 -4.65 -21.47
CA PHE A 733 -9.90 -5.63 -20.56
C PHE A 733 -9.83 -5.13 -19.11
N ALA A 734 -9.75 -3.82 -18.86
CA ALA A 734 -9.84 -3.27 -17.52
C ALA A 734 -11.16 -3.60 -16.81
N TYR A 735 -12.18 -3.97 -17.56
CA TYR A 735 -13.52 -4.29 -17.08
C TYR A 735 -13.88 -5.78 -17.19
N ASP A 736 -12.94 -6.61 -17.67
CA ASP A 736 -13.17 -8.06 -17.78
C ASP A 736 -13.07 -8.75 -16.42
N ARG A 737 -13.68 -9.95 -16.31
CA ARG A 737 -13.67 -10.78 -15.12
C ARG A 737 -12.89 -12.05 -15.40
N PRO A 738 -11.72 -12.26 -14.76
CA PRO A 738 -10.94 -13.48 -14.95
C PRO A 738 -11.68 -14.71 -14.42
N SER A 739 -11.34 -15.88 -14.97
CA SER A 739 -11.89 -17.15 -14.53
C SER A 739 -11.46 -17.51 -13.11
N ALA A 740 -12.24 -18.35 -12.41
CA ALA A 740 -11.94 -18.82 -11.06
C ALA A 740 -10.55 -19.50 -10.95
N GLY A 741 -10.06 -20.10 -12.03
CA GLY A 741 -8.73 -20.73 -12.07
C GLY A 741 -7.57 -19.72 -11.91
N VAL A 742 -7.74 -18.49 -12.43
CA VAL A 742 -6.74 -17.40 -12.28
C VAL A 742 -6.68 -16.93 -10.84
N LEU A 743 -7.79 -16.92 -10.12
CA LEU A 743 -7.88 -16.47 -8.75
C LEU A 743 -7.24 -17.42 -7.74
N LYS A 744 -7.05 -18.69 -8.09
CA LYS A 744 -6.50 -19.73 -7.20
C LYS A 744 -4.98 -19.78 -7.13
N ARG A 745 -4.25 -19.05 -7.97
CA ARG A 745 -2.79 -19.12 -8.05
C ARG A 745 -2.17 -17.72 -8.05
N PRO A 746 -0.96 -17.57 -7.49
CA PRO A 746 -0.23 -16.32 -7.59
C PRO A 746 -0.03 -15.89 -9.05
N SER A 747 -0.33 -14.64 -9.37
CA SER A 747 -0.26 -14.08 -10.72
C SER A 747 1.05 -13.35 -10.98
N ALA A 748 2.20 -14.05 -10.85
CA ALA A 748 3.49 -13.47 -11.19
C ALA A 748 3.67 -13.34 -12.72
N LEU A 749 4.10 -12.16 -13.18
CA LEU A 749 4.45 -11.91 -14.58
C LEU A 749 5.85 -12.45 -14.88
N ARG A 750 5.96 -13.75 -15.21
CA ARG A 750 7.24 -14.40 -15.51
C ARG A 750 7.60 -14.26 -16.99
N ALA A 751 8.69 -13.58 -17.29
CA ALA A 751 9.14 -13.32 -18.66
C ALA A 751 9.26 -14.57 -19.57
N PRO A 752 9.77 -15.75 -19.12
CA PRO A 752 9.85 -16.95 -19.96
C PRO A 752 8.48 -17.49 -20.43
N ASP A 753 7.47 -17.41 -19.58
CA ASP A 753 6.12 -17.89 -19.91
C ASP A 753 5.44 -16.96 -20.93
N PHE A 754 5.69 -15.65 -20.81
CA PHE A 754 5.27 -14.68 -21.81
C PHE A 754 5.93 -14.91 -23.15
N LEU A 755 7.23 -15.15 -23.19
CA LEU A 755 7.97 -15.36 -24.43
C LEU A 755 7.46 -16.61 -25.18
N ARG A 756 7.23 -17.71 -24.47
CA ARG A 756 6.66 -18.93 -25.05
C ARG A 756 5.26 -18.72 -25.62
N PHE A 757 4.44 -17.95 -24.92
CA PHE A 757 3.11 -17.61 -25.39
C PHE A 757 3.19 -16.76 -26.66
N ILE A 758 3.93 -15.64 -26.62
CA ILE A 758 4.08 -14.67 -27.69
C ILE A 758 4.61 -15.34 -28.96
N THR A 759 5.66 -16.17 -28.85
CA THR A 759 6.24 -16.85 -30.02
C THR A 759 5.27 -17.86 -30.63
N GLY A 760 4.58 -18.65 -29.79
CA GLY A 760 3.64 -19.67 -30.29
C GLY A 760 2.41 -19.09 -30.96
N PHE A 761 1.77 -18.12 -30.32
CA PHE A 761 0.54 -17.50 -30.84
C PHE A 761 0.84 -16.43 -31.91
N GLY A 762 1.98 -15.73 -31.83
CA GLY A 762 2.42 -14.80 -32.86
C GLY A 762 2.77 -15.50 -34.18
N ALA A 763 3.45 -16.65 -34.12
CA ALA A 763 3.70 -17.46 -35.32
C ALA A 763 2.40 -17.97 -35.97
N LEU A 764 1.40 -18.37 -35.16
CA LEU A 764 0.10 -18.77 -35.66
C LEU A 764 -0.65 -17.62 -36.33
N ASN A 765 -0.57 -16.40 -35.77
CA ASN A 765 -1.13 -15.21 -36.38
C ASN A 765 -0.47 -14.90 -37.74
N ALA A 766 0.86 -14.94 -37.81
CA ALA A 766 1.61 -14.74 -39.05
C ALA A 766 1.21 -15.75 -40.16
N VAL A 767 0.92 -17.01 -39.81
CA VAL A 767 0.44 -18.00 -40.76
C VAL A 767 -0.94 -17.62 -41.32
N ALA A 768 -1.85 -17.08 -40.49
CA ALA A 768 -3.13 -16.58 -40.94
C ALA A 768 -3.00 -15.40 -41.88
N ASP A 769 -2.14 -14.42 -41.54
CA ASP A 769 -1.84 -13.27 -42.40
C ASP A 769 -1.26 -13.70 -43.76
N LEU A 770 -0.31 -14.63 -43.80
CA LEU A 770 0.27 -15.15 -45.03
C LEU A 770 -0.76 -15.92 -45.87
N ALA A 771 -1.66 -16.68 -45.23
CA ALA A 771 -2.78 -17.30 -45.93
C ALA A 771 -3.73 -16.25 -46.56
N THR A 772 -4.00 -15.18 -45.81
CA THR A 772 -4.78 -14.04 -46.31
C THR A 772 -4.09 -13.35 -47.51
N PHE A 773 -2.76 -13.19 -47.49
CA PHE A 773 -2.02 -12.63 -48.63
C PHE A 773 -2.19 -13.48 -49.87
N ALA A 774 -2.16 -14.81 -49.74
CA ALA A 774 -2.42 -15.71 -50.86
C ALA A 774 -3.85 -15.57 -51.41
N VAL A 775 -4.85 -15.48 -50.53
CA VAL A 775 -6.26 -15.24 -50.91
C VAL A 775 -6.43 -13.89 -51.60
N LEU A 776 -5.83 -12.82 -51.06
CA LEU A 776 -5.90 -11.49 -51.63
C LEU A 776 -5.13 -11.38 -52.96
N ALA A 777 -3.98 -12.01 -53.08
CA ALA A 777 -3.24 -12.09 -54.34
C ALA A 777 -4.08 -12.79 -55.42
N TYR A 778 -4.78 -13.89 -55.08
CA TYR A 778 -5.70 -14.55 -55.96
C TYR A 778 -6.91 -13.68 -56.34
N ALA A 779 -7.44 -12.93 -55.36
CA ALA A 779 -8.58 -12.00 -55.57
C ALA A 779 -8.25 -10.79 -56.44
N VAL A 780 -7.01 -10.28 -56.41
CA VAL A 780 -6.54 -9.13 -57.17
C VAL A 780 -6.04 -9.53 -58.55
N HIS A 781 -5.26 -10.60 -58.67
CA HIS A 781 -4.60 -11.02 -59.93
C HIS A 781 -5.28 -12.20 -60.61
N GLY A 782 -6.35 -12.74 -60.03
CA GLY A 782 -7.11 -13.86 -60.60
C GLY A 782 -8.01 -13.44 -61.79
N PRO A 783 -8.61 -14.42 -62.49
CA PRO A 783 -9.52 -14.13 -63.59
C PRO A 783 -10.70 -13.26 -63.17
N GLY A 784 -10.76 -12.00 -63.70
CA GLY A 784 -11.80 -11.00 -63.39
C GLY A 784 -11.50 -10.17 -62.13
N GLY A 785 -10.30 -10.19 -61.60
CA GLY A 785 -9.88 -9.37 -60.47
C GLY A 785 -9.58 -7.94 -60.90
N PRO A 786 -9.79 -6.98 -59.94
CA PRO A 786 -9.55 -5.54 -60.23
C PRO A 786 -8.08 -5.19 -60.06
N ASP A 787 -7.13 -5.64 -60.65
CA ASP A 787 -5.68 -5.36 -60.53
C ASP A 787 -5.34 -4.07 -59.73
N SER A 788 -5.59 -4.07 -58.45
CA SER A 788 -5.59 -2.87 -57.63
C SER A 788 -4.93 -3.16 -56.25
N GLU A 789 -3.83 -2.48 -56.00
CA GLU A 789 -3.14 -2.50 -54.70
C GLU A 789 -4.06 -2.02 -53.55
N THR A 790 -4.99 -1.10 -53.83
CA THR A 790 -5.91 -0.57 -52.82
C THR A 790 -6.88 -1.62 -52.29
N VAL A 791 -7.30 -2.57 -53.14
CA VAL A 791 -8.14 -3.73 -52.70
C VAL A 791 -7.34 -4.65 -51.81
N PHE A 792 -6.06 -4.87 -52.11
CA PHE A 792 -5.18 -5.69 -51.25
C PHE A 792 -4.99 -5.05 -49.86
N HIS A 793 -4.70 -3.72 -49.83
CA HIS A 793 -4.58 -2.95 -48.61
C HIS A 793 -5.84 -3.06 -47.77
N SER A 794 -7.01 -2.87 -48.38
CA SER A 794 -8.31 -2.97 -47.70
C SER A 794 -8.57 -4.38 -47.16
N GLY A 795 -8.24 -5.38 -47.94
CA GLY A 795 -8.45 -6.79 -47.56
C GLY A 795 -7.65 -7.20 -46.34
N TRP A 796 -6.39 -6.83 -46.29
CA TRP A 796 -5.56 -7.12 -45.11
C TRP A 796 -5.98 -6.29 -43.88
N PHE A 797 -6.38 -5.03 -44.07
CA PHE A 797 -6.94 -4.22 -43.00
C PHE A 797 -8.18 -4.89 -42.35
N VAL A 798 -9.13 -5.33 -43.21
CA VAL A 798 -10.34 -6.04 -42.75
C VAL A 798 -9.99 -7.30 -41.97
N GLU A 799 -9.15 -8.15 -42.58
CA GLU A 799 -8.76 -9.43 -41.96
C GLU A 799 -8.06 -9.22 -40.63
N ASN A 800 -7.14 -8.26 -40.55
CA ASN A 800 -6.36 -8.04 -39.32
C ASN A 800 -7.25 -7.54 -38.17
N LEU A 801 -8.23 -6.67 -38.42
CA LEU A 801 -9.19 -6.27 -37.37
C LEU A 801 -10.11 -7.44 -36.94
N LEU A 802 -10.47 -8.34 -37.86
CA LEU A 802 -11.27 -9.50 -37.58
C LEU A 802 -10.47 -10.56 -36.80
N THR A 803 -9.21 -10.81 -37.16
CA THR A 803 -8.31 -11.71 -36.42
C THR A 803 -8.03 -11.17 -35.03
N GLN A 804 -7.77 -9.87 -34.87
CA GLN A 804 -7.62 -9.21 -33.59
C GLN A 804 -8.87 -9.32 -32.71
N SER A 805 -10.07 -9.14 -33.29
CA SER A 805 -11.35 -9.36 -32.60
C SER A 805 -11.48 -10.80 -32.11
N LEU A 806 -11.09 -11.76 -32.94
CA LEU A 806 -11.13 -13.18 -32.63
C LEU A 806 -10.14 -13.55 -31.52
N VAL A 807 -8.92 -13.01 -31.56
CA VAL A 807 -7.90 -13.17 -30.52
C VAL A 807 -8.40 -12.62 -29.19
N MET A 808 -9.02 -11.42 -29.17
CA MET A 808 -9.63 -10.85 -27.96
C MET A 808 -10.68 -11.79 -27.35
N LEU A 809 -11.48 -12.45 -28.16
CA LEU A 809 -12.54 -13.35 -27.69
C LEU A 809 -12.00 -14.71 -27.24
N LEU A 810 -11.07 -15.30 -27.98
CA LEU A 810 -10.60 -16.67 -27.75
C LEU A 810 -9.45 -16.78 -26.75
N LEU A 811 -8.55 -15.80 -26.70
CA LEU A 811 -7.39 -15.84 -25.78
C LEU A 811 -7.65 -15.18 -24.43
N ARG A 812 -8.79 -14.51 -24.25
CA ARG A 812 -9.14 -13.95 -22.95
C ARG A 812 -9.24 -15.05 -21.87
N THR A 813 -8.79 -14.73 -20.67
CA THR A 813 -8.88 -15.63 -19.51
C THR A 813 -10.18 -15.42 -18.71
N GLY A 814 -11.11 -14.60 -19.21
CA GLY A 814 -12.37 -14.28 -18.57
C GLY A 814 -13.34 -15.45 -18.43
N ARG A 815 -14.32 -15.34 -17.54
CA ARG A 815 -15.41 -16.31 -17.35
C ARG A 815 -16.15 -16.55 -18.66
N ARG A 816 -16.53 -17.80 -18.91
CA ARG A 816 -17.37 -18.14 -20.07
C ARG A 816 -18.76 -17.53 -19.90
N ALA A 817 -19.43 -17.24 -21.02
CA ALA A 817 -20.78 -16.64 -21.00
C ALA A 817 -21.81 -17.44 -20.19
N ALA A 818 -21.64 -18.75 -20.10
CA ALA A 818 -22.50 -19.64 -19.32
C ALA A 818 -22.38 -19.46 -17.79
N GLU A 819 -21.26 -18.86 -17.31
CA GLU A 819 -21.00 -18.71 -15.88
C GLU A 819 -21.49 -17.37 -15.31
N ASP A 820 -21.67 -16.32 -16.14
CA ASP A 820 -21.90 -14.95 -15.66
C ASP A 820 -23.30 -14.38 -16.01
N GLY A 821 -24.04 -14.95 -16.97
CA GLY A 821 -25.34 -14.42 -17.41
C GLY A 821 -25.33 -12.99 -17.96
N ARG A 822 -24.22 -12.25 -17.84
CA ARG A 822 -24.02 -10.86 -18.29
C ARG A 822 -23.05 -10.80 -19.47
N THR A 823 -23.32 -9.92 -20.42
CA THR A 823 -22.44 -9.66 -21.57
C THR A 823 -21.17 -8.96 -21.11
N SER A 824 -20.00 -9.56 -21.36
CA SER A 824 -18.70 -8.94 -21.05
C SER A 824 -18.45 -7.74 -21.94
N PRO A 825 -17.93 -6.60 -21.42
CA PRO A 825 -17.52 -5.44 -22.20
C PRO A 825 -16.54 -5.79 -23.33
N VAL A 826 -15.69 -6.79 -23.14
CA VAL A 826 -14.73 -7.25 -24.17
C VAL A 826 -15.46 -7.80 -25.40
N ARG A 827 -16.64 -8.42 -25.26
CA ARG A 827 -17.41 -8.91 -26.40
C ARG A 827 -17.96 -7.76 -27.25
N TRP A 828 -18.45 -6.73 -26.59
CA TRP A 828 -18.94 -5.52 -27.28
C TRP A 828 -17.80 -4.79 -27.98
N ALA A 829 -16.64 -4.67 -27.32
CA ALA A 829 -15.45 -4.05 -27.89
C ALA A 829 -14.93 -4.85 -29.10
N ALA A 830 -14.86 -6.18 -29.01
CA ALA A 830 -14.48 -7.03 -30.13
C ALA A 830 -15.50 -6.99 -31.26
N GLY A 831 -16.79 -6.96 -30.95
CA GLY A 831 -17.86 -6.78 -31.97
C GLY A 831 -17.77 -5.42 -32.66
N ALA A 832 -17.53 -4.34 -31.90
CA ALA A 832 -17.33 -3.01 -32.48
C ALA A 832 -16.08 -2.95 -33.35
N LEU A 833 -14.97 -3.58 -32.92
CA LEU A 833 -13.74 -3.68 -33.72
C LEU A 833 -13.95 -4.39 -35.04
N ALA A 834 -14.67 -5.54 -35.01
CA ALA A 834 -15.03 -6.27 -36.22
C ALA A 834 -15.93 -5.44 -37.15
N ALA A 835 -16.91 -4.71 -36.58
CA ALA A 835 -17.79 -3.82 -37.34
C ALA A 835 -16.99 -2.68 -38.01
N VAL A 836 -16.06 -2.04 -37.32
CA VAL A 836 -15.17 -1.03 -37.89
C VAL A 836 -14.35 -1.63 -39.04
N GLY A 837 -13.77 -2.82 -38.88
CA GLY A 837 -13.03 -3.50 -39.92
C GLY A 837 -13.84 -3.71 -41.20
N LEU A 838 -15.09 -4.15 -41.06
CA LEU A 838 -15.97 -4.43 -42.23
C LEU A 838 -16.53 -3.15 -42.87
N LEU A 839 -16.87 -2.15 -42.06
CA LEU A 839 -17.59 -0.95 -42.53
C LEU A 839 -16.66 0.17 -43.03
N LEU A 840 -15.46 0.30 -42.47
CA LEU A 840 -14.56 1.40 -42.76
C LEU A 840 -14.17 1.46 -44.25
N PRO A 841 -13.79 0.35 -44.95
CA PRO A 841 -13.43 0.38 -46.36
C PRO A 841 -14.58 0.78 -47.29
N VAL A 842 -15.83 0.54 -46.88
CA VAL A 842 -17.05 0.84 -47.64
C VAL A 842 -17.61 2.22 -47.29
N SER A 843 -17.12 2.82 -46.20
CA SER A 843 -17.55 4.15 -45.76
C SER A 843 -16.97 5.29 -46.57
N PRO A 844 -17.54 6.52 -46.49
CA PRO A 844 -16.96 7.71 -47.12
C PRO A 844 -15.53 8.04 -46.67
N LEU A 845 -15.09 7.50 -45.52
CA LEU A 845 -13.72 7.65 -45.01
C LEU A 845 -12.74 6.69 -45.70
N GLY A 846 -13.21 5.60 -46.27
CA GLY A 846 -12.36 4.60 -46.91
C GLY A 846 -11.44 5.20 -47.99
N PRO A 847 -11.95 5.92 -48.99
CA PRO A 847 -11.11 6.54 -50.03
C PRO A 847 -10.09 7.54 -49.45
N LEU A 848 -10.42 8.29 -48.40
CA LEU A 848 -9.49 9.20 -47.73
C LEU A 848 -8.31 8.47 -47.08
N LEU A 849 -8.52 7.23 -46.68
CA LEU A 849 -7.50 6.34 -46.10
C LEU A 849 -6.84 5.45 -47.16
N GLY A 850 -7.11 5.65 -48.43
CA GLY A 850 -6.58 4.83 -49.53
C GLY A 850 -7.15 3.39 -49.51
N MET A 851 -8.43 3.24 -49.12
CA MET A 851 -9.13 1.95 -49.09
C MET A 851 -10.19 1.88 -50.19
N ALA A 852 -10.47 0.69 -50.68
CA ALA A 852 -11.53 0.36 -51.60
C ALA A 852 -12.39 -0.80 -51.13
N ALA A 853 -13.60 -0.90 -51.58
CA ALA A 853 -14.48 -1.99 -51.28
C ALA A 853 -13.92 -3.32 -51.85
N LEU A 854 -13.97 -4.39 -51.02
CA LEU A 854 -13.52 -5.73 -51.44
C LEU A 854 -14.51 -6.35 -52.43
N PRO A 855 -14.02 -7.13 -53.42
CA PRO A 855 -14.88 -7.98 -54.24
C PRO A 855 -15.70 -8.94 -53.39
N GLY A 856 -16.99 -9.14 -53.73
CA GLY A 856 -17.90 -9.96 -52.88
C GLY A 856 -17.43 -11.38 -52.66
N PHE A 857 -16.72 -11.99 -53.60
CA PHE A 857 -16.18 -13.37 -53.47
C PHE A 857 -14.99 -13.48 -52.50
N SER A 858 -14.34 -12.35 -52.14
CA SER A 858 -13.24 -12.35 -51.18
C SER A 858 -13.70 -12.63 -49.76
N TYR A 859 -14.91 -12.19 -49.41
CA TYR A 859 -15.45 -12.36 -48.03
C TYR A 859 -15.59 -13.83 -47.59
N PRO A 860 -16.17 -14.75 -48.41
CA PRO A 860 -16.20 -16.18 -48.06
C PRO A 860 -14.83 -16.78 -47.86
N LEU A 861 -13.84 -16.42 -48.67
CA LEU A 861 -12.49 -16.95 -48.57
C LEU A 861 -11.81 -16.44 -47.28
N LEU A 862 -11.97 -15.17 -46.95
CA LEU A 862 -11.50 -14.61 -45.65
C LEU A 862 -12.19 -15.30 -44.47
N LEU A 863 -13.48 -15.61 -44.55
CA LEU A 863 -14.18 -16.36 -43.48
C LEU A 863 -13.61 -17.76 -43.30
N VAL A 864 -13.18 -18.45 -44.38
CA VAL A 864 -12.50 -19.75 -44.28
C VAL A 864 -11.16 -19.58 -43.54
N VAL A 865 -10.35 -18.58 -43.87
CA VAL A 865 -9.06 -18.31 -43.19
C VAL A 865 -9.31 -18.03 -41.72
N LEU A 866 -10.26 -17.16 -41.37
CA LEU A 866 -10.65 -16.85 -40.00
C LEU A 866 -11.16 -18.09 -39.24
N GLY A 867 -11.93 -18.93 -39.89
CA GLY A 867 -12.41 -20.19 -39.30
C GLY A 867 -11.27 -21.15 -38.96
N LEU A 868 -10.33 -21.36 -39.90
CA LEU A 868 -9.12 -22.16 -39.67
C LEU A 868 -8.24 -21.58 -38.58
N TYR A 869 -8.08 -20.24 -38.57
CA TYR A 869 -7.36 -19.56 -37.53
C TYR A 869 -8.01 -19.72 -36.16
N ALA A 870 -9.34 -19.62 -36.06
CA ALA A 870 -10.09 -19.84 -34.82
C ALA A 870 -9.87 -21.25 -34.26
N VAL A 871 -9.91 -22.27 -35.11
CA VAL A 871 -9.63 -23.65 -34.74
C VAL A 871 -8.18 -23.83 -34.28
N GLY A 872 -7.23 -23.23 -35.00
CA GLY A 872 -5.82 -23.22 -34.64
C GLY A 872 -5.57 -22.56 -33.28
N LEU A 873 -6.16 -21.38 -33.03
CA LEU A 873 -6.12 -20.68 -31.76
C LEU A 873 -6.68 -21.53 -30.59
N ALA A 874 -7.84 -22.12 -30.79
CA ALA A 874 -8.49 -22.97 -29.79
C ALA A 874 -7.64 -24.23 -29.47
N ALA A 875 -7.05 -24.85 -30.48
CA ALA A 875 -6.17 -25.99 -30.32
C ALA A 875 -4.85 -25.60 -29.59
N ALA A 876 -4.22 -24.51 -30.01
CA ALA A 876 -3.00 -23.98 -29.41
C ALA A 876 -3.24 -23.60 -27.93
N ARG A 877 -4.37 -22.96 -27.64
CA ARG A 877 -4.77 -22.63 -26.26
C ARG A 877 -4.95 -23.88 -25.40
N ARG A 878 -5.69 -24.89 -25.85
CA ARG A 878 -5.87 -26.15 -25.11
C ARG A 878 -4.51 -26.80 -24.79
N ARG A 879 -3.60 -26.80 -25.77
CA ARG A 879 -2.26 -27.38 -25.62
C ARG A 879 -1.39 -26.56 -24.65
N TYR A 880 -1.51 -25.23 -24.65
CA TYR A 880 -0.84 -24.36 -23.71
C TYR A 880 -1.37 -24.56 -22.29
N ASP A 881 -2.69 -24.53 -22.09
CA ASP A 881 -3.34 -24.73 -20.80
C ASP A 881 -2.99 -26.11 -20.19
N SER A 882 -2.95 -27.18 -21.00
CA SER A 882 -2.59 -28.52 -20.53
C SER A 882 -1.13 -28.66 -20.09
N ARG A 883 -0.22 -27.85 -20.63
CA ARG A 883 1.19 -27.81 -20.23
C ARG A 883 1.43 -26.97 -18.97
N CYS A 884 0.66 -25.88 -18.81
CA CYS A 884 0.76 -25.02 -17.64
C CYS A 884 0.06 -25.60 -16.38
N THR A 885 -0.81 -26.62 -16.53
CA THR A 885 -1.48 -27.29 -15.41
C THR A 885 -0.67 -28.43 -14.78
N ARG A 886 0.46 -28.80 -15.34
CA ARG A 886 1.34 -29.79 -14.71
C ARG A 886 2.13 -29.12 -13.58
N PRO A 887 2.09 -29.68 -12.34
CA PRO A 887 2.94 -29.18 -11.26
C PRO A 887 4.40 -29.38 -11.64
N TRP A 888 5.20 -28.35 -11.39
CA TRP A 888 6.67 -28.41 -11.46
C TRP A 888 7.19 -29.02 -10.18
#